data_cf12226eeb2a9584efa0d3423d390f2d
#
_entry.id   cf12226eeb2a9584efa0d3423d390f2d
#
_cell.length_a   1.000
_cell.length_b   1.000
_cell.length_c   1.000
_cell.angle_alpha   90.00
_cell.angle_beta   90.00
_cell.angle_gamma   90.00
#
_symmetry.space_group_name_H-M   'P 1'
#
loop_
_entity.id
_entity.type
_entity.pdbx_description
1 polymer ?
#
loop_
_entity_poly.entity_id
_entity_poly.type
_entity_poly.pdbx_seq_one_letter_code
_entity_poly.pdbx_strand_id
1 'polypeptide(L)'
;MKFRIVTLISLLAFMGALLPNHANAQDPKQQIIKFRTQVKPNSDERINLVMTPKVGEGGVSIDGCELVNLPDGGQAWKVTKNWITVTGPVTKFDCNLSAIDSITFENPESLQQLIVETNKMGVLNLTGMKALTYLGASATDVREIDLTGCTNLKWLKCDGSKLIKINLTAAKNLEVASLTMSSLSEIDLTGLTKLKNLDLNNNAISKIDIKDLPALESVVLSYNPIDAVSFSNCPKLDVISIKNKHQNSRLTNFTAVGLPALRELNLYGNKISTIKLENLPALSEINLENNSLTAVDFSKCSQSLTEVGLGSNKFSGEFELKGLESLNKFTIENNKLTSFKVTGCPALSTLGVQKNELTSLDLTGCTGDLENVYASENKLTSIKLLGTHKYLFLNDNQLSSIDLSACTKLESIELGNNKLTSLDLTGLKELSEVNVYKNNIQGDDMKKLIASLADKKESISAGSLYAVQTRDPEEHNLCTADDVKAAKDKNWNILDHRTWANYPGAILRTIKCRTEGNGGSIKLNNQDGTSIQAYTDTRVDVTITPDAGYGLKTLTFTPSEEGASAEDLFANSTFWVSKDGEVVASFTNDICKVKLKREGHGVLKLRGERLNQDLERLPKGLKIEVIATIDPNETDGERELQSLKANGKNIKGNKEFILNEDTEVVAKFEWLLDSKDPYEGETWESNFTKEIVRDDVNVVLFPNPARAEVFVEGASKEATIDLYTLDGVRVLSSVADLSGRASLNVDGLTEGIYVVLVGNVSKRLIVRH
;
A
#
# COMPACT_ATOMS: atom_id res chain seq x y z
N MET A 1 18.93 -11.94 5.10
CA MET A 1 19.67 -12.48 3.95
C MET A 1 21.03 -11.82 3.87
N LYS A 2 22.10 -12.57 4.17
CA LYS A 2 23.47 -12.04 4.06
C LYS A 2 23.75 -11.81 2.58
N PHE A 3 23.88 -10.56 2.18
CA PHE A 3 24.43 -10.22 0.86
C PHE A 3 25.82 -10.81 0.74
N ARG A 4 25.96 -11.87 -0.02
CA ARG A 4 27.27 -12.31 -0.53
C ARG A 4 27.63 -11.32 -1.65
N ILE A 5 28.45 -10.34 -1.29
CA ILE A 5 29.22 -9.58 -2.27
C ILE A 5 30.18 -10.58 -2.88
N VAL A 6 29.91 -11.01 -4.10
CA VAL A 6 30.90 -11.75 -4.92
C VAL A 6 31.93 -10.71 -5.35
N THR A 7 32.98 -10.62 -4.56
CA THR A 7 34.17 -9.88 -4.93
C THR A 7 34.91 -10.76 -5.97
N LEU A 8 34.78 -10.39 -7.24
CA LEU A 8 35.63 -10.96 -8.28
C LEU A 8 37.06 -10.40 -8.03
N ILE A 9 37.87 -11.19 -7.29
CA ILE A 9 39.28 -10.88 -7.07
C ILE A 9 40.01 -11.24 -8.38
N SER A 10 40.37 -10.21 -9.13
CA SER A 10 41.44 -10.35 -10.12
C SER A 10 42.76 -10.44 -9.36
N LEU A 11 43.19 -11.67 -9.10
CA LEU A 11 44.50 -11.99 -8.57
C LEU A 11 45.57 -11.59 -9.60
N LEU A 12 46.13 -10.40 -9.46
CA LEU A 12 47.42 -10.10 -10.10
C LEU A 12 48.44 -9.96 -8.95
N ALA A 13 49.30 -10.96 -8.94
CA ALA A 13 50.37 -11.12 -7.96
C ALA A 13 51.21 -9.83 -7.83
N PHE A 14 51.21 -9.21 -6.63
CA PHE A 14 52.20 -8.26 -6.23
C PHE A 14 53.47 -9.04 -5.73
N MET A 15 54.37 -9.40 -6.63
CA MET A 15 55.79 -9.53 -6.32
C MET A 15 56.47 -8.29 -6.80
N GLY A 16 56.67 -7.32 -5.93
CA GLY A 16 57.35 -6.10 -6.26
C GLY A 16 58.32 -5.69 -5.15
N ALA A 17 59.57 -5.69 -5.47
CA ALA A 17 60.71 -5.33 -4.70
C ALA A 17 60.50 -4.11 -3.77
N LEU A 18 60.74 -4.29 -2.48
CA LEU A 18 61.09 -3.21 -1.53
C LEU A 18 62.42 -2.61 -1.97
N LEU A 19 62.38 -1.41 -2.55
CA LEU A 19 63.56 -0.58 -2.74
C LEU A 19 63.69 0.38 -1.56
N PRO A 20 64.91 0.68 -1.12
CA PRO A 20 65.18 1.47 0.08
C PRO A 20 64.85 2.96 -0.11
N ASN A 21 64.35 3.58 0.95
CA ASN A 21 64.04 5.01 1.06
C ASN A 21 65.23 5.89 0.58
N HIS A 22 65.08 6.45 -0.60
CA HIS A 22 65.75 7.69 -0.94
C HIS A 22 64.71 8.82 -0.88
N ALA A 23 64.93 9.77 0.05
CA ALA A 23 64.22 11.04 0.04
C ALA A 23 64.58 11.81 -1.25
N ASN A 24 63.80 11.57 -2.33
CA ASN A 24 63.90 12.35 -3.56
C ASN A 24 62.89 13.49 -3.52
N ALA A 25 63.35 14.67 -3.93
CA ALA A 25 62.48 15.79 -4.26
C ALA A 25 61.31 15.30 -5.13
N GLN A 26 60.08 15.57 -4.70
CA GLN A 26 58.88 15.17 -5.43
C GLN A 26 58.99 15.65 -6.88
N ASP A 27 58.88 14.73 -7.83
CA ASP A 27 58.73 15.05 -9.26
C ASP A 27 57.47 15.92 -9.39
N PRO A 28 57.55 17.15 -9.92
CA PRO A 28 56.43 18.09 -9.99
C PRO A 28 55.27 17.57 -10.85
N LYS A 29 55.41 16.41 -11.52
CA LYS A 29 54.37 15.75 -12.34
C LYS A 29 53.77 14.51 -11.68
N GLN A 30 54.19 14.16 -10.46
CA GLN A 30 53.68 12.96 -9.81
C GLN A 30 52.23 13.17 -9.35
N GLN A 31 51.38 12.21 -9.63
CA GLN A 31 49.97 12.20 -9.15
C GLN A 31 49.94 11.94 -7.64
N ILE A 32 49.21 12.80 -6.91
CA ILE A 32 49.00 12.65 -5.46
C ILE A 32 47.50 12.72 -5.17
N ILE A 33 46.99 11.71 -4.44
CA ILE A 33 45.64 11.72 -3.84
C ILE A 33 45.82 11.78 -2.34
N LYS A 34 45.34 12.85 -1.70
CA LYS A 34 45.41 13.03 -0.26
C LYS A 34 44.03 13.17 0.33
N PHE A 35 43.70 12.32 1.32
CA PHE A 35 42.38 12.34 1.95
C PHE A 35 42.48 12.17 3.47
N ARG A 36 41.45 12.64 4.17
CA ARG A 36 41.26 12.49 5.59
C ARG A 36 40.05 11.63 5.85
N THR A 37 40.23 10.64 6.75
CA THR A 37 39.13 9.80 7.24
C THR A 37 38.83 10.14 8.71
N GLN A 38 37.56 9.93 9.11
CA GLN A 38 37.14 10.03 10.49
C GLN A 38 37.46 8.76 11.31
N VAL A 39 37.88 7.68 10.64
CA VAL A 39 38.39 6.47 11.30
C VAL A 39 39.62 6.82 12.09
N LYS A 40 39.63 6.54 13.40
CA LYS A 40 40.74 6.87 14.29
C LYS A 40 41.99 6.04 13.95
N PRO A 41 43.18 6.63 13.92
CA PRO A 41 44.40 5.89 13.74
C PRO A 41 44.57 4.77 14.77
N ASN A 42 45.02 3.59 14.30
CA ASN A 42 45.26 2.40 15.10
C ASN A 42 43.98 1.80 15.82
N SER A 43 42.79 2.24 15.45
CA SER A 43 41.55 1.60 15.91
C SER A 43 41.30 0.25 15.19
N ASP A 44 40.28 -0.47 15.62
CA ASP A 44 39.85 -1.70 14.96
C ASP A 44 38.98 -1.45 13.72
N GLU A 45 38.53 -0.22 13.48
CA GLU A 45 37.83 0.18 12.27
C GLU A 45 38.75 0.17 11.06
N ARG A 46 38.19 -0.12 9.89
CA ARG A 46 38.91 -0.26 8.63
C ARG A 46 38.30 0.68 7.60
N ILE A 47 39.12 1.04 6.59
CA ILE A 47 38.67 1.75 5.41
C ILE A 47 38.77 0.85 4.18
N ASN A 48 37.94 1.16 3.18
CA ASN A 48 37.95 0.48 1.90
C ASN A 48 38.77 1.33 0.91
N LEU A 49 39.86 0.78 0.37
CA LEU A 49 40.62 1.39 -0.71
C LEU A 49 40.91 0.37 -1.81
N VAL A 50 40.42 0.66 -3.01
CA VAL A 50 40.73 -0.12 -4.20
C VAL A 50 41.34 0.78 -5.26
N MET A 51 42.51 0.43 -5.71
CA MET A 51 43.29 1.23 -6.66
C MET A 51 43.79 0.38 -7.82
N THR A 52 43.81 0.98 -9.00
CA THR A 52 44.42 0.37 -10.18
C THR A 52 45.55 1.25 -10.65
N PRO A 53 46.84 0.83 -10.50
CA PRO A 53 47.98 1.54 -11.05
C PRO A 53 47.89 1.64 -12.58
N LYS A 54 48.47 2.70 -13.13
CA LYS A 54 48.61 2.83 -14.59
C LYS A 54 49.77 1.95 -15.07
N VAL A 55 49.45 1.08 -16.02
CA VAL A 55 50.43 0.12 -16.56
C VAL A 55 51.57 0.87 -17.28
N GLY A 56 52.83 0.53 -16.93
CA GLY A 56 54.02 1.05 -17.57
C GLY A 56 54.56 2.38 -16.99
N GLU A 57 53.92 2.95 -15.97
CA GLU A 57 54.36 4.18 -15.32
C GLU A 57 54.48 3.95 -13.80
N GLY A 58 55.70 3.87 -13.26
CA GLY A 58 56.05 3.91 -11.83
C GLY A 58 55.19 3.12 -10.85
N GLY A 59 55.68 2.89 -9.65
CA GLY A 59 54.93 2.26 -8.57
C GLY A 59 53.99 3.24 -7.84
N VAL A 60 52.95 2.69 -7.20
CA VAL A 60 52.06 3.41 -6.29
C VAL A 60 52.52 3.19 -4.85
N SER A 61 52.69 4.23 -4.07
CA SER A 61 52.99 4.16 -2.64
C SER A 61 51.87 4.79 -1.81
N ILE A 62 51.67 4.27 -0.62
CA ILE A 62 50.62 4.73 0.30
C ILE A 62 51.26 5.04 1.64
N ASP A 63 50.97 6.23 2.15
CA ASP A 63 51.35 6.66 3.51
C ASP A 63 50.09 6.92 4.33
N GLY A 64 50.08 6.54 5.60
CA GLY A 64 48.99 6.78 6.53
C GLY A 64 47.98 5.61 6.68
N CYS A 65 48.13 4.51 5.95
CA CYS A 65 47.45 3.25 6.21
C CYS A 65 48.31 2.04 5.77
N GLU A 66 47.98 0.88 6.30
CA GLU A 66 48.66 -0.39 6.00
C GLU A 66 47.62 -1.48 5.67
N LEU A 67 47.95 -2.35 4.71
CA LEU A 67 47.13 -3.47 4.35
C LEU A 67 47.24 -4.57 5.39
N VAL A 68 46.13 -5.03 5.93
CA VAL A 68 46.07 -6.08 6.95
C VAL A 68 45.17 -7.24 6.48
N ASN A 69 45.55 -8.47 6.87
CA ASN A 69 44.72 -9.62 6.62
C ASN A 69 43.63 -9.73 7.70
N LEU A 70 42.42 -10.04 7.29
CA LEU A 70 41.29 -10.29 8.18
C LEU A 70 41.19 -11.77 8.55
N PRO A 71 40.57 -12.10 9.70
CA PRO A 71 40.42 -13.51 10.15
C PRO A 71 39.69 -14.44 9.16
N ASP A 72 38.85 -13.89 8.30
CA ASP A 72 38.09 -14.60 7.27
C ASP A 72 38.89 -14.79 5.95
N GLY A 73 40.16 -14.41 5.93
CA GLY A 73 41.04 -14.49 4.75
C GLY A 73 40.93 -13.27 3.82
N GLY A 74 40.08 -12.29 4.11
CA GLY A 74 39.98 -11.02 3.40
C GLY A 74 41.14 -10.07 3.73
N GLN A 75 41.22 -8.96 3.01
CA GLN A 75 42.18 -7.87 3.27
C GLN A 75 41.44 -6.56 3.46
N ALA A 76 41.95 -5.71 4.35
CA ALA A 76 41.43 -4.38 4.63
C ALA A 76 42.54 -3.42 4.95
N TRP A 77 42.25 -2.09 4.88
CA TRP A 77 43.21 -1.06 5.18
C TRP A 77 43.02 -0.54 6.62
N LYS A 78 44.05 -0.72 7.45
CA LYS A 78 44.12 -0.18 8.81
C LYS A 78 44.71 1.24 8.75
N VAL A 79 44.00 2.20 9.32
CA VAL A 79 44.43 3.59 9.38
C VAL A 79 45.51 3.75 10.43
N THR A 80 46.64 4.38 10.04
CA THR A 80 47.78 4.68 10.93
C THR A 80 47.97 6.18 11.15
N LYS A 81 47.43 7.04 10.24
CA LYS A 81 47.41 8.49 10.33
C LYS A 81 46.07 9.07 9.95
N ASN A 82 45.69 10.24 10.45
CA ASN A 82 44.46 10.93 10.08
C ASN A 82 44.41 11.33 8.59
N TRP A 83 45.55 11.66 8.02
CA TRP A 83 45.74 11.96 6.61
C TRP A 83 46.42 10.79 5.92
N ILE A 84 45.87 10.35 4.83
CA ILE A 84 46.42 9.28 4.00
C ILE A 84 46.78 9.87 2.66
N THR A 85 47.99 9.53 2.19
CA THR A 85 48.51 10.02 0.91
C THR A 85 48.81 8.83 -0.01
N VAL A 86 48.23 8.83 -1.17
CA VAL A 86 48.54 7.90 -2.28
C VAL A 86 49.35 8.66 -3.30
N THR A 87 50.54 8.17 -3.58
CA THR A 87 51.50 8.80 -4.52
C THR A 87 51.80 7.82 -5.64
N GLY A 88 51.67 8.26 -6.88
CA GLY A 88 51.91 7.48 -8.09
C GLY A 88 50.69 7.44 -9.02
N PRO A 89 50.88 7.08 -10.28
CA PRO A 89 49.83 7.17 -11.29
C PRO A 89 48.79 6.03 -11.11
N VAL A 90 47.54 6.40 -10.75
CA VAL A 90 46.40 5.49 -10.65
C VAL A 90 45.39 5.88 -11.70
N THR A 91 44.74 4.86 -12.29
CA THR A 91 43.64 5.02 -13.25
C THR A 91 42.28 4.83 -12.61
N LYS A 92 42.20 4.07 -11.51
CA LYS A 92 41.01 3.92 -10.66
C LYS A 92 41.37 4.21 -9.21
N PHE A 93 40.52 5.01 -8.56
CA PHE A 93 40.58 5.24 -7.12
C PHE A 93 39.16 5.06 -6.55
N ASP A 94 39.02 4.10 -5.64
CA ASP A 94 37.74 3.74 -5.00
C ASP A 94 37.96 3.71 -3.50
N CYS A 95 37.26 4.59 -2.80
CA CYS A 95 37.35 4.76 -1.35
C CYS A 95 35.93 4.82 -0.73
N ASN A 96 34.99 4.06 -1.29
CA ASN A 96 33.65 4.02 -0.76
C ASN A 96 33.61 3.52 0.71
N LEU A 97 32.60 3.94 1.48
CA LEU A 97 32.39 3.50 2.87
C LEU A 97 33.67 3.69 3.77
N SER A 98 34.46 4.74 3.55
CA SER A 98 35.73 4.96 4.26
C SER A 98 35.66 6.13 5.23
N ALA A 99 34.49 6.65 5.53
CA ALA A 99 34.22 7.79 6.41
C ALA A 99 35.10 9.03 6.08
N ILE A 100 35.35 9.25 4.78
CA ILE A 100 36.19 10.36 4.30
C ILE A 100 35.42 11.66 4.39
N ASP A 101 36.01 12.69 4.98
CA ASP A 101 35.46 14.05 5.09
C ASP A 101 36.22 15.10 4.25
N SER A 102 37.38 14.77 3.75
CA SER A 102 38.19 15.65 2.88
C SER A 102 39.03 14.84 1.90
N ILE A 103 39.06 15.24 0.64
CA ILE A 103 39.90 14.65 -0.40
C ILE A 103 40.43 15.74 -1.34
N THR A 104 41.67 15.63 -1.72
CA THR A 104 42.35 16.53 -2.66
C THR A 104 43.16 15.74 -3.68
N PHE A 105 43.36 16.32 -4.84
CA PHE A 105 44.05 15.68 -5.96
C PHE A 105 45.08 16.66 -6.53
N GLU A 106 46.32 16.20 -6.71
CA GLU A 106 47.37 16.91 -7.41
C GLU A 106 47.75 16.10 -8.67
N ASN A 107 47.84 16.75 -9.82
CA ASN A 107 48.13 16.14 -11.11
C ASN A 107 47.26 14.88 -11.44
N PRO A 108 45.91 14.96 -11.36
CA PRO A 108 45.03 13.80 -11.48
C PRO A 108 44.78 13.36 -12.95
N GLU A 109 45.68 13.69 -13.87
CA GLU A 109 45.47 13.55 -15.33
C GLU A 109 45.28 12.10 -15.79
N SER A 110 45.77 11.09 -15.02
CA SER A 110 45.66 9.68 -15.36
C SER A 110 44.37 9.02 -14.81
N LEU A 111 43.63 9.71 -13.89
CA LEU A 111 42.51 9.13 -13.19
C LEU A 111 41.31 9.01 -14.13
N GLN A 112 40.86 7.78 -14.37
CA GLN A 112 39.72 7.43 -15.25
C GLN A 112 38.45 7.13 -14.46
N GLN A 113 38.59 6.57 -13.26
CA GLN A 113 37.46 6.21 -12.39
C GLN A 113 37.69 6.69 -10.97
N LEU A 114 36.76 7.50 -10.47
CA LEU A 114 36.73 8.01 -9.09
C LEU A 114 35.43 7.54 -8.43
N ILE A 115 35.56 6.78 -7.33
CA ILE A 115 34.44 6.28 -6.53
C ILE A 115 34.66 6.72 -5.09
N VAL A 116 33.83 7.67 -4.64
CA VAL A 116 33.89 8.28 -3.31
C VAL A 116 32.54 8.14 -2.56
N GLU A 117 31.75 7.14 -2.94
CA GLU A 117 30.38 6.93 -2.45
C GLU A 117 30.37 6.69 -0.93
N THR A 118 29.27 7.06 -0.27
CA THR A 118 29.01 6.81 1.16
C THR A 118 30.12 7.38 2.05
N ASN A 119 30.49 8.64 1.80
CA ASN A 119 31.46 9.41 2.56
C ASN A 119 30.84 10.76 3.00
N LYS A 120 31.48 11.46 3.91
CA LYS A 120 30.97 12.71 4.51
C LYS A 120 31.63 13.98 3.97
N MET A 121 32.27 13.89 2.82
CA MET A 121 32.89 15.07 2.21
C MET A 121 31.84 16.05 1.70
N GLY A 122 31.99 17.32 2.03
CA GLY A 122 31.12 18.42 1.57
C GLY A 122 31.59 19.08 0.28
N VAL A 123 32.85 18.88 -0.09
CA VAL A 123 33.48 19.47 -1.28
C VAL A 123 34.23 18.41 -2.06
N LEU A 124 34.04 18.39 -3.38
CA LEU A 124 34.77 17.54 -4.30
C LEU A 124 35.30 18.36 -5.47
N ASN A 125 36.62 18.60 -5.48
CA ASN A 125 37.27 19.33 -6.56
C ASN A 125 37.75 18.36 -7.65
N LEU A 126 37.23 18.51 -8.85
CA LEU A 126 37.50 17.66 -10.01
C LEU A 126 38.39 18.37 -11.06
N THR A 127 38.99 19.49 -10.71
CA THR A 127 39.82 20.26 -11.62
C THR A 127 41.00 19.44 -12.17
N GLY A 128 41.18 19.46 -13.47
CA GLY A 128 42.26 18.74 -14.15
C GLY A 128 42.02 17.28 -14.45
N MET A 129 40.86 16.71 -14.10
CA MET A 129 40.51 15.30 -14.32
C MET A 129 40.05 15.01 -15.76
N LYS A 130 40.84 15.36 -16.74
CA LYS A 130 40.51 15.23 -18.16
C LYS A 130 40.28 13.79 -18.60
N ALA A 131 40.96 12.81 -17.98
CA ALA A 131 40.80 11.38 -18.30
C ALA A 131 39.61 10.74 -17.64
N LEU A 132 38.88 11.41 -16.71
CA LEU A 132 37.81 10.85 -15.93
C LEU A 132 36.67 10.44 -16.85
N THR A 133 36.28 9.15 -16.80
CA THR A 133 35.15 8.55 -17.53
C THR A 133 34.02 8.13 -16.62
N TYR A 134 34.30 7.87 -15.34
CA TYR A 134 33.32 7.47 -14.33
C TYR A 134 33.51 8.25 -13.04
N LEU A 135 32.45 8.86 -12.55
CA LEU A 135 32.37 9.49 -11.22
C LEU A 135 31.23 8.87 -10.43
N GLY A 136 31.54 8.23 -9.29
CA GLY A 136 30.60 7.77 -8.26
C GLY A 136 30.78 8.59 -6.99
N ALA A 137 29.78 9.42 -6.65
CA ALA A 137 29.77 10.28 -5.46
C ALA A 137 28.41 10.20 -4.72
N SER A 138 27.75 9.06 -4.79
CA SER A 138 26.46 8.82 -4.14
C SER A 138 26.59 8.80 -2.62
N ALA A 139 25.54 9.20 -1.91
CA ALA A 139 25.47 9.23 -0.46
C ALA A 139 26.65 10.01 0.17
N THR A 140 26.94 11.19 -0.39
CA THR A 140 27.94 12.14 0.13
C THR A 140 27.28 13.43 0.60
N ASP A 141 28.02 14.27 1.35
CA ASP A 141 27.56 15.60 1.76
C ASP A 141 27.86 16.70 0.72
N VAL A 142 28.28 16.31 -0.49
CA VAL A 142 28.63 17.24 -1.57
C VAL A 142 27.41 18.05 -1.99
N ARG A 143 27.52 19.36 -2.05
CA ARG A 143 26.44 20.29 -2.41
C ARG A 143 26.56 20.83 -3.82
N GLU A 144 27.75 20.96 -4.35
CA GLU A 144 28.02 21.46 -5.69
C GLU A 144 29.07 20.61 -6.38
N ILE A 145 28.89 20.34 -7.66
CA ILE A 145 29.83 19.64 -8.52
C ILE A 145 30.08 20.48 -9.77
N ASP A 146 31.32 20.78 -10.05
CA ASP A 146 31.76 21.41 -11.30
C ASP A 146 32.53 20.39 -12.15
N LEU A 147 31.97 20.03 -13.30
CA LEU A 147 32.60 19.10 -14.24
C LEU A 147 33.40 19.78 -15.35
N THR A 148 33.72 21.06 -15.24
CA THR A 148 34.43 21.82 -16.29
C THR A 148 35.74 21.15 -16.72
N GLY A 149 36.44 20.45 -15.82
CA GLY A 149 37.66 19.68 -16.14
C GLY A 149 37.42 18.27 -16.70
N CYS A 150 36.20 17.75 -16.67
CA CYS A 150 35.89 16.33 -16.89
C CYS A 150 35.34 16.08 -18.30
N THR A 151 36.08 16.47 -19.34
CA THR A 151 35.60 16.44 -20.74
C THR A 151 35.37 15.04 -21.31
N ASN A 152 35.94 14.00 -20.69
CA ASN A 152 35.75 12.60 -21.12
C ASN A 152 34.72 11.81 -20.27
N LEU A 153 34.04 12.48 -19.33
CA LEU A 153 33.10 11.82 -18.42
C LEU A 153 31.93 11.22 -19.22
N LYS A 154 31.66 9.93 -18.95
CA LYS A 154 30.58 9.15 -19.55
C LYS A 154 29.51 8.75 -18.55
N TRP A 155 29.90 8.44 -17.31
CA TRP A 155 29.01 7.99 -16.27
C TRP A 155 29.16 8.85 -15.03
N LEU A 156 28.05 9.46 -14.64
CA LEU A 156 27.94 10.28 -13.43
C LEU A 156 26.89 9.66 -12.53
N LYS A 157 27.29 9.37 -11.27
CA LYS A 157 26.39 8.82 -10.26
C LYS A 157 26.58 9.59 -8.95
N CYS A 158 25.55 10.35 -8.54
CA CYS A 158 25.54 11.18 -7.33
C CYS A 158 24.23 11.06 -6.55
N ASP A 159 23.71 9.84 -6.44
CA ASP A 159 22.44 9.55 -5.80
C ASP A 159 22.50 9.75 -4.28
N GLY A 160 21.47 10.33 -3.68
CA GLY A 160 21.39 10.52 -2.23
C GLY A 160 22.47 11.46 -1.67
N SER A 161 23.03 12.33 -2.52
CA SER A 161 23.94 13.39 -2.08
C SER A 161 23.14 14.63 -1.66
N LYS A 162 23.81 15.61 -1.01
CA LYS A 162 23.16 16.89 -0.68
C LYS A 162 23.26 17.92 -1.82
N LEU A 163 23.30 17.43 -3.07
CA LEU A 163 23.59 18.23 -4.24
C LEU A 163 22.46 19.24 -4.52
N ILE A 164 22.80 20.53 -4.54
CA ILE A 164 21.88 21.62 -4.89
C ILE A 164 22.21 22.24 -6.25
N LYS A 165 23.44 22.02 -6.75
CA LYS A 165 23.89 22.57 -8.02
C LYS A 165 24.91 21.67 -8.70
N ILE A 166 24.82 21.55 -10.03
CA ILE A 166 25.77 20.83 -10.85
C ILE A 166 26.00 21.55 -12.17
N ASN A 167 27.30 21.65 -12.58
CA ASN A 167 27.69 22.20 -13.86
C ASN A 167 28.10 21.06 -14.83
N LEU A 168 27.28 20.77 -15.80
CA LEU A 168 27.47 19.72 -16.81
C LEU A 168 28.05 20.24 -18.13
N THR A 169 28.29 21.55 -18.27
CA THR A 169 28.52 22.22 -19.57
C THR A 169 29.74 21.67 -20.34
N ALA A 170 30.76 21.16 -19.67
CA ALA A 170 31.95 20.56 -20.31
C ALA A 170 31.82 19.03 -20.54
N ALA A 171 30.89 18.35 -19.89
CA ALA A 171 30.77 16.89 -19.93
C ALA A 171 30.04 16.40 -21.21
N LYS A 172 30.48 16.84 -22.40
CA LYS A 172 29.82 16.56 -23.70
C LYS A 172 29.82 15.06 -24.09
N ASN A 173 30.61 14.24 -23.41
CA ASN A 173 30.65 12.78 -23.62
C ASN A 173 29.77 12.02 -22.67
N LEU A 174 28.98 12.71 -21.80
CA LEU A 174 28.12 12.08 -20.80
C LEU A 174 27.05 11.23 -21.48
N GLU A 175 27.00 9.95 -21.10
CA GLU A 175 26.05 8.96 -21.57
C GLU A 175 24.97 8.64 -20.50
N VAL A 176 25.36 8.67 -19.21
CA VAL A 176 24.49 8.34 -18.09
C VAL A 176 24.67 9.36 -16.97
N ALA A 177 23.57 9.95 -16.50
CA ALA A 177 23.53 10.81 -15.32
C ALA A 177 22.46 10.28 -14.35
N SER A 178 22.90 9.81 -13.17
CA SER A 178 22.05 9.44 -12.04
C SER A 178 22.29 10.44 -10.90
N LEU A 179 21.27 11.24 -10.62
CA LEU A 179 21.31 12.37 -9.68
C LEU A 179 20.10 12.32 -8.74
N THR A 180 19.71 11.13 -8.34
CA THR A 180 18.48 10.90 -7.57
C THR A 180 18.62 11.34 -6.10
N MET A 181 17.50 11.56 -5.42
CA MET A 181 17.44 11.86 -3.98
C MET A 181 18.42 12.96 -3.55
N SER A 182 18.43 14.07 -4.31
CA SER A 182 19.23 15.26 -4.05
C SER A 182 18.31 16.49 -3.86
N SER A 183 18.83 17.70 -3.97
CA SER A 183 18.06 18.93 -3.80
C SER A 183 18.18 19.86 -5.02
N LEU A 184 18.37 19.28 -6.21
CA LEU A 184 18.47 20.05 -7.45
C LEU A 184 17.14 20.71 -7.78
N SER A 185 17.14 22.04 -7.95
CA SER A 185 15.98 22.81 -8.41
C SER A 185 16.00 23.08 -9.92
N GLU A 186 17.17 23.00 -10.53
CA GLU A 186 17.40 23.20 -11.97
C GLU A 186 18.60 22.38 -12.45
N ILE A 187 18.66 22.12 -13.74
CA ILE A 187 19.79 21.45 -14.41
C ILE A 187 19.88 21.94 -15.86
N ASP A 188 21.10 22.25 -16.30
CA ASP A 188 21.38 22.59 -17.70
C ASP A 188 21.87 21.35 -18.47
N LEU A 189 21.07 20.89 -19.43
CA LEU A 189 21.36 19.74 -20.28
C LEU A 189 21.90 20.14 -21.67
N THR A 190 22.17 21.43 -21.88
CA THR A 190 22.57 21.97 -23.19
C THR A 190 23.82 21.31 -23.75
N GLY A 191 23.68 20.73 -24.95
CA GLY A 191 24.78 20.11 -25.69
C GLY A 191 25.23 18.73 -25.20
N LEU A 192 24.48 18.06 -24.32
CA LEU A 192 24.74 16.68 -23.89
C LEU A 192 24.20 15.68 -24.95
N THR A 193 24.65 15.81 -26.16
CA THR A 193 24.11 15.07 -27.35
C THR A 193 24.33 13.55 -27.29
N LYS A 194 25.17 13.05 -26.38
CA LYS A 194 25.43 11.62 -26.15
C LYS A 194 24.67 11.05 -24.96
N LEU A 195 23.93 11.88 -24.21
CA LEU A 195 23.19 11.46 -23.03
C LEU A 195 22.08 10.48 -23.46
N LYS A 196 22.10 9.29 -22.85
CA LYS A 196 21.14 8.21 -23.07
C LYS A 196 20.16 8.10 -21.91
N ASN A 197 20.66 8.14 -20.67
CA ASN A 197 19.86 7.96 -19.48
C ASN A 197 20.04 9.13 -18.52
N LEU A 198 18.91 9.74 -18.16
CA LEU A 198 18.85 10.83 -17.20
C LEU A 198 17.88 10.45 -16.07
N ASP A 199 18.42 10.27 -14.87
CA ASP A 199 17.60 10.04 -13.69
C ASP A 199 17.77 11.20 -12.68
N LEU A 200 16.68 11.94 -12.50
CA LEU A 200 16.53 13.09 -11.59
C LEU A 200 15.46 12.82 -10.53
N ASN A 201 15.16 11.56 -10.28
CA ASN A 201 14.12 11.16 -9.32
C ASN A 201 14.36 11.78 -7.94
N ASN A 202 13.28 12.24 -7.28
CA ASN A 202 13.31 12.77 -5.92
C ASN A 202 14.27 13.96 -5.76
N ASN A 203 13.99 15.05 -6.46
CA ASN A 203 14.67 16.34 -6.41
C ASN A 203 13.65 17.49 -6.19
N ALA A 204 14.08 18.73 -6.34
CA ALA A 204 13.26 19.93 -6.18
C ALA A 204 12.94 20.63 -7.52
N ILE A 205 12.99 19.91 -8.63
CA ILE A 205 12.80 20.46 -9.99
C ILE A 205 11.32 20.78 -10.20
N SER A 206 11.04 22.06 -10.51
CA SER A 206 9.67 22.51 -10.82
C SER A 206 9.44 22.67 -12.33
N LYS A 207 10.47 22.96 -13.10
CA LYS A 207 10.40 23.13 -14.57
C LYS A 207 11.63 22.52 -15.22
N ILE A 208 11.43 21.84 -16.34
CA ILE A 208 12.53 21.29 -17.13
C ILE A 208 12.15 21.24 -18.62
N ASP A 209 13.13 21.58 -19.48
CA ASP A 209 13.02 21.48 -20.93
C ASP A 209 14.00 20.40 -21.44
N ILE A 210 13.47 19.29 -21.88
CA ILE A 210 14.22 18.16 -22.44
C ILE A 210 14.26 18.33 -23.95
N LYS A 211 15.34 18.95 -24.42
CA LYS A 211 15.47 19.28 -25.85
C LYS A 211 16.86 19.04 -26.41
N ASP A 212 16.91 18.77 -27.72
CA ASP A 212 18.15 18.61 -28.49
C ASP A 212 19.07 17.52 -27.92
N LEU A 213 18.47 16.43 -27.44
CA LEU A 213 19.14 15.24 -26.88
C LEU A 213 18.91 14.03 -27.78
N PRO A 214 19.60 13.93 -28.94
CA PRO A 214 19.28 12.93 -29.98
C PRO A 214 19.61 11.50 -29.58
N ALA A 215 20.42 11.27 -28.54
CA ALA A 215 20.76 9.96 -28.02
C ALA A 215 19.91 9.54 -26.81
N LEU A 216 19.07 10.45 -26.26
CA LEU A 216 18.32 10.20 -25.03
C LEU A 216 17.30 9.07 -25.25
N GLU A 217 17.40 8.03 -24.40
CA GLU A 217 16.57 6.84 -24.41
C GLU A 217 15.61 6.83 -23.20
N SER A 218 16.06 7.31 -22.04
CA SER A 218 15.24 7.28 -20.82
C SER A 218 15.40 8.56 -20.00
N VAL A 219 14.26 9.08 -19.52
CA VAL A 219 14.20 10.20 -18.57
C VAL A 219 13.27 9.88 -17.42
N VAL A 220 13.79 9.98 -16.19
CA VAL A 220 13.05 9.79 -14.94
C VAL A 220 13.07 11.10 -14.14
N LEU A 221 11.91 11.67 -13.93
CA LEU A 221 11.68 12.93 -13.21
C LEU A 221 10.73 12.75 -12.03
N SER A 222 10.52 11.51 -11.59
CA SER A 222 9.53 11.17 -10.58
C SER A 222 9.84 11.83 -9.22
N TYR A 223 8.79 12.10 -8.44
CA TYR A 223 8.89 12.72 -7.11
C TYR A 223 9.62 14.10 -7.13
N ASN A 224 9.35 14.88 -8.15
CA ASN A 224 9.71 16.28 -8.25
C ASN A 224 8.45 17.15 -8.22
N PRO A 225 8.50 18.41 -7.75
CA PRO A 225 7.36 19.33 -7.79
C PRO A 225 7.15 19.94 -9.19
N ILE A 226 7.20 19.09 -10.23
CA ILE A 226 7.07 19.52 -11.65
C ILE A 226 5.73 20.21 -11.87
N ASP A 227 5.76 21.44 -12.35
CA ASP A 227 4.61 22.18 -12.87
C ASP A 227 4.64 22.33 -14.41
N ALA A 228 5.83 22.25 -15.02
CA ALA A 228 5.99 22.28 -16.46
C ALA A 228 7.16 21.40 -16.93
N VAL A 229 6.90 20.62 -17.97
CA VAL A 229 7.90 19.81 -18.68
C VAL A 229 7.64 19.85 -20.17
N SER A 230 8.69 19.95 -20.98
CA SER A 230 8.59 19.89 -22.44
C SER A 230 9.60 18.91 -23.02
N PHE A 231 9.26 18.35 -24.19
CA PHE A 231 10.09 17.41 -24.95
C PHE A 231 10.17 17.84 -26.40
N SER A 232 11.40 17.96 -26.93
CA SER A 232 11.59 18.26 -28.35
C SER A 232 12.96 17.74 -28.84
N ASN A 233 13.01 17.31 -30.11
CA ASN A 233 14.24 16.80 -30.74
C ASN A 233 14.93 15.68 -29.96
N CYS A 234 14.13 14.72 -29.44
CA CYS A 234 14.59 13.54 -28.71
C CYS A 234 14.08 12.26 -29.43
N PRO A 235 14.55 11.95 -30.63
CA PRO A 235 13.96 10.92 -31.49
C PRO A 235 14.11 9.49 -30.98
N LYS A 236 15.04 9.24 -30.03
CA LYS A 236 15.28 7.92 -29.41
C LYS A 236 14.64 7.75 -28.05
N LEU A 237 13.93 8.79 -27.56
CA LEU A 237 13.34 8.74 -26.23
C LEU A 237 12.27 7.65 -26.16
N ASP A 238 12.57 6.63 -25.38
CA ASP A 238 11.83 5.39 -25.25
C ASP A 238 10.96 5.39 -23.98
N VAL A 239 11.51 5.91 -22.86
CA VAL A 239 10.86 5.90 -21.55
C VAL A 239 10.77 7.30 -20.96
N ILE A 240 9.55 7.71 -20.58
CA ILE A 240 9.28 8.90 -19.77
C ILE A 240 8.58 8.47 -18.48
N SER A 241 9.19 8.78 -17.33
CA SER A 241 8.60 8.53 -16.02
C SER A 241 8.56 9.80 -15.17
N ILE A 242 7.34 10.28 -14.87
CA ILE A 242 7.07 11.46 -14.03
C ILE A 242 6.01 11.07 -12.98
N LYS A 243 6.33 10.05 -12.17
CA LYS A 243 5.43 9.60 -11.08
C LYS A 243 5.45 10.59 -9.93
N ASN A 244 4.33 10.76 -9.25
CA ASN A 244 4.31 11.60 -8.06
C ASN A 244 3.31 11.07 -7.02
N LYS A 245 3.29 11.68 -5.82
CA LYS A 245 2.19 11.54 -4.87
C LYS A 245 1.22 12.68 -5.16
N HIS A 246 -0.02 12.36 -5.47
CA HIS A 246 -1.05 13.31 -5.94
C HIS A 246 -1.10 14.62 -5.13
N GLN A 247 -0.93 14.56 -3.82
CA GLN A 247 -0.92 15.74 -2.94
C GLN A 247 0.22 16.71 -3.24
N ASN A 248 1.40 16.21 -3.61
CA ASN A 248 2.62 16.99 -3.84
C ASN A 248 2.83 17.39 -5.30
N SER A 249 2.04 16.84 -6.22
CA SER A 249 2.16 17.17 -7.64
C SER A 249 1.59 18.54 -7.98
N ARG A 250 2.23 19.20 -8.94
CA ARG A 250 1.77 20.47 -9.54
C ARG A 250 1.44 20.33 -11.03
N LEU A 251 1.80 19.19 -11.65
CA LEU A 251 1.60 18.95 -13.08
C LEU A 251 0.12 18.75 -13.37
N THR A 252 -0.48 19.72 -14.07
CA THR A 252 -1.92 19.75 -14.42
C THR A 252 -2.18 19.47 -15.90
N ASN A 253 -1.17 19.65 -16.75
CA ASN A 253 -1.26 19.42 -18.19
C ASN A 253 0.00 18.69 -18.66
N PHE A 254 -0.15 17.80 -19.63
CA PHE A 254 0.98 17.09 -20.21
C PHE A 254 0.83 16.97 -21.73
N THR A 255 1.95 17.12 -22.43
CA THR A 255 2.00 17.00 -23.90
C THR A 255 3.17 16.12 -24.31
N ALA A 256 2.88 15.06 -25.06
CA ALA A 256 3.87 14.26 -25.78
C ALA A 256 3.50 14.25 -27.27
N VAL A 257 4.33 14.86 -28.09
CA VAL A 257 4.11 15.01 -29.52
C VAL A 257 5.41 14.74 -30.28
N GLY A 258 5.36 13.88 -31.29
CA GLY A 258 6.51 13.64 -32.17
C GLY A 258 7.69 12.95 -31.48
N LEU A 259 7.43 12.02 -30.59
CA LEU A 259 8.42 11.14 -29.95
C LEU A 259 8.30 9.72 -30.55
N PRO A 260 8.94 9.45 -31.69
CA PRO A 260 8.65 8.25 -32.48
C PRO A 260 9.10 6.95 -31.84
N ALA A 261 10.06 6.99 -30.89
CA ALA A 261 10.57 5.82 -30.18
C ALA A 261 9.87 5.59 -28.82
N LEU A 262 9.01 6.50 -28.36
CA LEU A 262 8.41 6.42 -27.02
C LEU A 262 7.52 5.19 -26.90
N ARG A 263 7.92 4.23 -26.04
CA ARG A 263 7.19 3.01 -25.73
C ARG A 263 6.49 3.07 -24.36
N GLU A 264 7.13 3.66 -23.36
CA GLU A 264 6.58 3.72 -22.01
C GLU A 264 6.39 5.18 -21.57
N LEU A 265 5.15 5.52 -21.18
CA LEU A 265 4.80 6.80 -20.59
C LEU A 265 4.14 6.59 -19.23
N ASN A 266 4.82 6.97 -18.15
CA ASN A 266 4.30 6.83 -16.79
C ASN A 266 4.15 8.18 -16.10
N LEU A 267 2.89 8.59 -15.90
CA LEU A 267 2.48 9.86 -15.29
C LEU A 267 1.64 9.65 -14.02
N TYR A 268 1.79 8.51 -13.37
CA TYR A 268 1.04 8.13 -12.16
C TYR A 268 1.12 9.21 -11.07
N GLY A 269 -0.01 9.47 -10.42
CA GLY A 269 -0.07 10.24 -9.17
C GLY A 269 0.14 11.74 -9.33
N ASN A 270 -0.21 12.30 -10.48
CA ASN A 270 -0.17 13.73 -10.74
C ASN A 270 -1.55 14.40 -10.58
N LYS A 271 -1.69 15.64 -11.05
CA LYS A 271 -2.97 16.40 -11.09
C LYS A 271 -3.42 16.69 -12.52
N ILE A 272 -2.99 15.84 -13.46
CA ILE A 272 -3.23 16.07 -14.90
C ILE A 272 -4.73 16.03 -15.17
N SER A 273 -5.25 17.13 -15.68
CA SER A 273 -6.64 17.28 -16.15
C SER A 273 -6.74 17.26 -17.67
N THR A 274 -5.65 17.60 -18.38
CA THR A 274 -5.58 17.56 -19.83
C THR A 274 -4.29 16.90 -20.28
N ILE A 275 -4.40 16.03 -21.29
CA ILE A 275 -3.27 15.34 -21.90
C ILE A 275 -3.37 15.40 -23.42
N LYS A 276 -2.24 15.64 -24.09
CA LYS A 276 -2.13 15.61 -25.53
C LYS A 276 -1.12 14.56 -25.96
N LEU A 277 -1.56 13.59 -26.76
CA LEU A 277 -0.76 12.47 -27.25
C LEU A 277 -0.89 12.43 -28.78
N GLU A 278 0.18 12.77 -29.53
CA GLU A 278 0.15 12.82 -30.99
C GLU A 278 1.47 12.33 -31.58
N ASN A 279 1.41 11.56 -32.67
CA ASN A 279 2.56 11.05 -33.38
C ASN A 279 3.52 10.24 -32.49
N LEU A 280 2.97 9.24 -31.77
CA LEU A 280 3.66 8.32 -30.89
C LEU A 280 3.53 6.88 -31.42
N PRO A 281 4.15 6.52 -32.54
CA PRO A 281 3.89 5.25 -33.23
C PRO A 281 4.39 4.02 -32.47
N ALA A 282 5.31 4.16 -31.52
CA ALA A 282 5.84 3.06 -30.73
C ALA A 282 5.17 2.91 -29.36
N LEU A 283 4.26 3.82 -28.97
CA LEU A 283 3.70 3.84 -27.61
C LEU A 283 2.92 2.56 -27.33
N SER A 284 3.44 1.76 -26.39
CA SER A 284 2.87 0.46 -25.97
C SER A 284 2.28 0.49 -24.57
N GLU A 285 2.85 1.26 -23.66
CA GLU A 285 2.45 1.28 -22.27
C GLU A 285 2.21 2.71 -21.79
N ILE A 286 1.04 2.96 -21.22
CA ILE A 286 0.69 4.26 -20.67
C ILE A 286 0.00 4.12 -19.31
N ASN A 287 0.60 4.73 -18.29
CA ASN A 287 0.01 4.82 -16.95
C ASN A 287 -0.35 6.26 -16.61
N LEU A 288 -1.65 6.53 -16.55
CA LEU A 288 -2.26 7.81 -16.18
C LEU A 288 -3.07 7.73 -14.89
N GLU A 289 -2.91 6.66 -14.12
CA GLU A 289 -3.65 6.44 -12.88
C GLU A 289 -3.39 7.55 -11.85
N ASN A 290 -4.37 7.76 -10.97
CA ASN A 290 -4.30 8.75 -9.91
C ASN A 290 -4.01 10.17 -10.41
N ASN A 291 -4.85 10.63 -11.36
CA ASN A 291 -4.81 11.97 -11.95
C ASN A 291 -6.19 12.67 -11.83
N SER A 292 -6.44 13.68 -12.65
CA SER A 292 -7.71 14.43 -12.68
C SER A 292 -8.37 14.44 -14.07
N LEU A 293 -8.06 13.43 -14.89
CA LEU A 293 -8.58 13.35 -16.27
C LEU A 293 -10.09 13.09 -16.29
N THR A 294 -10.77 13.77 -17.17
CA THR A 294 -12.20 13.54 -17.50
C THR A 294 -12.37 12.95 -18.89
N ALA A 295 -11.35 13.03 -19.74
CA ALA A 295 -11.31 12.46 -21.07
C ALA A 295 -9.87 12.18 -21.50
N VAL A 296 -9.70 11.24 -22.43
CA VAL A 296 -8.43 10.95 -23.10
C VAL A 296 -8.73 10.50 -24.53
N ASP A 297 -7.91 10.93 -25.47
CA ASP A 297 -8.02 10.53 -26.89
C ASP A 297 -6.79 9.73 -27.32
N PHE A 298 -6.99 8.43 -27.59
CA PHE A 298 -5.97 7.52 -28.10
C PHE A 298 -5.96 7.42 -29.64
N SER A 299 -6.89 8.09 -30.34
CA SER A 299 -7.01 8.00 -31.81
C SER A 299 -5.77 8.47 -32.58
N LYS A 300 -4.92 9.28 -31.93
CA LYS A 300 -3.65 9.80 -32.46
C LYS A 300 -2.42 9.03 -31.95
N CYS A 301 -2.64 8.04 -31.11
CA CYS A 301 -1.59 7.15 -30.62
C CYS A 301 -1.44 5.94 -31.55
N SER A 302 -0.39 5.16 -31.30
CA SER A 302 -0.12 3.96 -32.06
C SER A 302 -1.13 2.84 -31.81
N GLN A 303 -1.36 2.04 -32.82
CA GLN A 303 -2.03 0.75 -32.72
C GLN A 303 -1.22 -0.27 -31.87
N SER A 304 -0.02 0.11 -31.42
CA SER A 304 0.88 -0.71 -30.59
C SER A 304 0.55 -0.69 -29.10
N LEU A 305 -0.45 0.09 -28.62
CA LEU A 305 -0.84 0.12 -27.23
C LEU A 305 -1.22 -1.29 -26.74
N THR A 306 -0.48 -1.77 -25.73
CA THR A 306 -0.67 -3.07 -25.08
C THR A 306 -1.22 -2.91 -23.66
N GLU A 307 -0.81 -1.86 -22.94
CA GLU A 307 -1.30 -1.60 -21.60
C GLU A 307 -1.70 -0.13 -21.40
N VAL A 308 -2.91 0.08 -20.85
CA VAL A 308 -3.45 1.40 -20.52
C VAL A 308 -4.06 1.40 -19.12
N GLY A 309 -3.51 2.25 -18.23
CA GLY A 309 -4.02 2.50 -16.89
C GLY A 309 -4.63 3.89 -16.76
N LEU A 310 -5.94 3.95 -16.45
CA LEU A 310 -6.72 5.18 -16.24
C LEU A 310 -7.39 5.22 -14.85
N GLY A 311 -7.04 4.31 -13.96
CA GLY A 311 -7.65 4.20 -12.63
C GLY A 311 -7.50 5.48 -11.80
N SER A 312 -8.44 5.71 -10.88
CA SER A 312 -8.40 6.86 -9.95
C SER A 312 -8.28 8.21 -10.65
N ASN A 313 -9.20 8.45 -11.57
CA ASN A 313 -9.35 9.71 -12.29
C ASN A 313 -10.76 10.31 -12.07
N LYS A 314 -11.20 11.18 -12.94
CA LYS A 314 -12.52 11.83 -12.88
C LYS A 314 -13.40 11.51 -14.11
N PHE A 315 -13.18 10.35 -14.73
CA PHE A 315 -14.04 9.89 -15.82
C PHE A 315 -15.46 9.65 -15.28
N SER A 316 -16.47 10.07 -16.02
CA SER A 316 -17.87 9.93 -15.63
C SER A 316 -18.77 9.69 -16.85
N GLY A 317 -19.96 9.15 -16.63
CA GLY A 317 -20.90 8.86 -17.70
C GLY A 317 -20.50 7.63 -18.52
N GLU A 318 -20.59 7.74 -19.85
CA GLU A 318 -20.23 6.65 -20.76
C GLU A 318 -18.75 6.72 -21.15
N PHE A 319 -18.08 5.56 -21.14
CA PHE A 319 -16.72 5.40 -21.70
C PHE A 319 -16.73 4.31 -22.77
N GLU A 320 -16.21 4.63 -23.96
CA GLU A 320 -16.05 3.67 -25.07
C GLU A 320 -14.57 3.40 -25.32
N LEU A 321 -14.17 2.13 -25.11
CA LEU A 321 -12.86 1.59 -25.51
C LEU A 321 -12.97 1.02 -26.91
N LYS A 322 -12.26 1.61 -27.87
CA LYS A 322 -12.47 1.27 -29.28
C LYS A 322 -11.19 1.23 -30.12
N GLY A 323 -11.04 0.16 -30.92
CA GLY A 323 -10.09 0.12 -32.01
C GLY A 323 -8.62 0.05 -31.58
N LEU A 324 -8.32 -0.45 -30.38
CA LEU A 324 -6.98 -0.71 -29.89
C LEU A 324 -6.64 -2.20 -30.08
N GLU A 325 -6.22 -2.55 -31.28
CA GLU A 325 -6.11 -3.95 -31.74
C GLU A 325 -5.07 -4.77 -30.95
N SER A 326 -4.01 -4.13 -30.46
CA SER A 326 -2.92 -4.76 -29.70
C SER A 326 -3.13 -4.73 -28.18
N LEU A 327 -4.20 -4.06 -27.69
CA LEU A 327 -4.41 -3.81 -26.29
C LEU A 327 -4.70 -5.11 -25.53
N ASN A 328 -3.80 -5.47 -24.63
CA ASN A 328 -3.88 -6.66 -23.79
C ASN A 328 -4.50 -6.37 -22.41
N LYS A 329 -4.15 -5.22 -21.82
CA LYS A 329 -4.62 -4.83 -20.49
C LYS A 329 -5.16 -3.42 -20.48
N PHE A 330 -6.38 -3.27 -19.95
CA PHE A 330 -7.02 -1.97 -19.75
C PHE A 330 -7.60 -1.87 -18.35
N THR A 331 -7.28 -0.79 -17.64
CA THR A 331 -7.84 -0.51 -16.32
C THR A 331 -8.35 0.93 -16.22
N ILE A 332 -9.57 1.11 -15.67
CA ILE A 332 -10.22 2.40 -15.44
C ILE A 332 -11.01 2.42 -14.12
N GLU A 333 -10.50 1.66 -13.15
CA GLU A 333 -11.11 1.54 -11.82
C GLU A 333 -11.15 2.86 -11.05
N ASN A 334 -11.99 2.91 -10.02
CA ASN A 334 -12.10 4.07 -9.12
C ASN A 334 -12.35 5.38 -9.88
N ASN A 335 -13.41 5.37 -10.69
CA ASN A 335 -13.94 6.51 -11.44
C ASN A 335 -15.46 6.65 -11.18
N LYS A 336 -16.20 7.37 -12.02
CA LYS A 336 -17.65 7.57 -11.90
C LYS A 336 -18.39 7.15 -13.18
N LEU A 337 -17.92 6.07 -13.82
CA LEU A 337 -18.54 5.58 -15.05
C LEU A 337 -19.90 4.96 -14.77
N THR A 338 -20.91 5.33 -15.56
CA THR A 338 -22.25 4.73 -15.51
C THR A 338 -22.47 3.71 -16.62
N SER A 339 -21.67 3.76 -17.69
CA SER A 339 -21.66 2.84 -18.82
C SER A 339 -20.25 2.62 -19.34
N PHE A 340 -19.94 1.38 -19.72
CA PHE A 340 -18.68 1.01 -20.37
C PHE A 340 -18.95 0.15 -21.59
N LYS A 341 -18.32 0.52 -22.71
CA LYS A 341 -18.38 -0.25 -23.97
C LYS A 341 -17.00 -0.60 -24.46
N VAL A 342 -16.84 -1.77 -25.04
CA VAL A 342 -15.61 -2.22 -25.67
C VAL A 342 -15.90 -2.78 -27.05
N THR A 343 -15.14 -2.31 -28.05
CA THR A 343 -15.26 -2.76 -29.44
C THR A 343 -13.89 -2.69 -30.16
N GLY A 344 -13.59 -3.70 -30.97
CA GLY A 344 -12.35 -3.70 -31.77
C GLY A 344 -11.06 -3.77 -30.95
N CYS A 345 -11.06 -4.53 -29.84
CA CYS A 345 -9.91 -4.81 -28.99
C CYS A 345 -9.69 -6.33 -28.88
N PRO A 346 -9.28 -7.02 -29.96
CA PRO A 346 -9.22 -8.47 -30.02
C PRO A 346 -8.13 -9.09 -29.14
N ALA A 347 -7.09 -8.34 -28.76
CA ALA A 347 -6.02 -8.83 -27.91
C ALA A 347 -6.30 -8.63 -26.39
N LEU A 348 -7.45 -8.03 -26.02
CA LEU A 348 -7.75 -7.71 -24.63
C LEU A 348 -7.95 -8.97 -23.79
N SER A 349 -7.03 -9.21 -22.86
CA SER A 349 -7.05 -10.35 -21.92
C SER A 349 -7.41 -9.94 -20.48
N THR A 350 -7.20 -8.68 -20.13
CA THR A 350 -7.46 -8.17 -18.78
C THR A 350 -8.23 -6.84 -18.82
N LEU A 351 -9.37 -6.80 -18.16
CA LEU A 351 -10.22 -5.62 -18.02
C LEU A 351 -10.47 -5.28 -16.55
N GLY A 352 -10.10 -4.06 -16.11
CA GLY A 352 -10.37 -3.53 -14.77
C GLY A 352 -11.33 -2.33 -14.84
N VAL A 353 -12.58 -2.51 -14.38
CA VAL A 353 -13.62 -1.47 -14.30
C VAL A 353 -14.23 -1.38 -12.89
N GLN A 354 -13.58 -1.99 -11.88
CA GLN A 354 -14.04 -1.99 -10.50
C GLN A 354 -14.15 -0.57 -9.93
N LYS A 355 -14.94 -0.39 -8.85
CA LYS A 355 -15.12 0.91 -8.18
C LYS A 355 -15.60 2.00 -9.13
N ASN A 356 -16.68 1.71 -9.87
CA ASN A 356 -17.39 2.66 -10.72
C ASN A 356 -18.90 2.65 -10.36
N GLU A 357 -19.73 3.23 -11.21
CA GLU A 357 -21.19 3.29 -11.03
C GLU A 357 -21.93 2.51 -12.13
N LEU A 358 -21.29 1.48 -12.69
CA LEU A 358 -21.84 0.68 -13.79
C LEU A 358 -23.09 -0.07 -13.33
N THR A 359 -24.18 0.02 -14.09
CA THR A 359 -25.44 -0.71 -13.83
C THR A 359 -25.58 -1.99 -14.63
N SER A 360 -24.85 -2.08 -15.75
CA SER A 360 -24.73 -3.26 -16.59
C SER A 360 -23.34 -3.30 -17.24
N LEU A 361 -22.89 -4.50 -17.62
CA LEU A 361 -21.65 -4.70 -18.36
C LEU A 361 -21.85 -5.73 -19.47
N ASP A 362 -21.68 -5.30 -20.72
CA ASP A 362 -21.77 -6.18 -21.89
C ASP A 362 -20.36 -6.41 -22.48
N LEU A 363 -19.84 -7.62 -22.35
CA LEU A 363 -18.50 -7.99 -22.83
C LEU A 363 -18.53 -8.69 -24.19
N THR A 364 -19.69 -8.83 -24.83
CA THR A 364 -19.82 -9.53 -26.11
C THR A 364 -19.14 -8.81 -27.28
N GLY A 365 -18.75 -7.54 -27.09
CA GLY A 365 -17.91 -6.79 -28.02
C GLY A 365 -16.41 -7.13 -27.99
N CYS A 366 -15.95 -7.91 -26.99
CA CYS A 366 -14.58 -8.43 -26.92
C CYS A 366 -14.50 -9.69 -27.79
N THR A 367 -13.74 -9.64 -28.88
CA THR A 367 -13.64 -10.74 -29.85
C THR A 367 -12.46 -11.69 -29.57
N GLY A 368 -11.66 -11.39 -28.56
CA GLY A 368 -10.50 -12.18 -28.14
C GLY A 368 -10.70 -12.96 -26.84
N ASP A 369 -9.62 -13.48 -26.30
CA ASP A 369 -9.60 -14.26 -25.07
C ASP A 369 -9.52 -13.34 -23.83
N LEU A 370 -10.64 -12.70 -23.47
CA LEU A 370 -10.75 -11.91 -22.25
C LEU A 370 -10.80 -12.85 -21.03
N GLU A 371 -9.64 -13.09 -20.41
CA GLU A 371 -9.49 -14.04 -19.32
C GLU A 371 -9.86 -13.45 -17.96
N ASN A 372 -9.45 -12.19 -17.70
CA ASN A 372 -9.55 -11.56 -16.38
C ASN A 372 -10.49 -10.37 -16.41
N VAL A 373 -11.54 -10.38 -15.60
CA VAL A 373 -12.49 -9.28 -15.47
C VAL A 373 -12.61 -8.85 -14.01
N TYR A 374 -12.22 -7.61 -13.73
CA TYR A 374 -12.35 -6.97 -12.42
C TYR A 374 -13.47 -5.92 -12.51
N ALA A 375 -14.66 -6.25 -11.99
CA ALA A 375 -15.82 -5.36 -12.02
C ALA A 375 -16.52 -5.25 -10.65
N SER A 376 -15.79 -5.55 -9.58
CA SER A 376 -16.25 -5.42 -8.19
C SER A 376 -16.61 -3.99 -7.83
N GLU A 377 -17.40 -3.78 -6.78
CA GLU A 377 -17.75 -2.46 -6.24
C GLU A 377 -18.37 -1.55 -7.33
N ASN A 378 -19.42 -2.07 -7.99
CA ASN A 378 -20.25 -1.35 -8.95
C ASN A 378 -21.74 -1.43 -8.55
N LYS A 379 -22.64 -1.08 -9.46
CA LYS A 379 -24.09 -1.18 -9.27
C LYS A 379 -24.71 -2.19 -10.27
N LEU A 380 -23.92 -3.20 -10.69
CA LEU A 380 -24.31 -4.14 -11.74
C LEU A 380 -25.56 -4.95 -11.32
N THR A 381 -26.60 -4.85 -12.12
CA THR A 381 -27.80 -5.71 -12.04
C THR A 381 -27.77 -6.82 -13.08
N SER A 382 -26.95 -6.68 -14.13
CA SER A 382 -26.76 -7.68 -15.18
C SER A 382 -25.35 -7.60 -15.77
N ILE A 383 -24.86 -8.74 -16.26
CA ILE A 383 -23.61 -8.86 -17.01
C ILE A 383 -23.80 -9.87 -18.14
N LYS A 384 -23.21 -9.58 -19.33
CA LYS A 384 -23.10 -10.54 -20.43
C LYS A 384 -21.66 -10.97 -20.58
N LEU A 385 -21.43 -12.26 -20.44
CA LEU A 385 -20.12 -12.88 -20.38
C LEU A 385 -19.78 -13.60 -21.72
N LEU A 386 -18.49 -13.93 -21.83
CA LEU A 386 -17.91 -14.76 -22.89
C LEU A 386 -17.47 -16.11 -22.31
N GLY A 387 -17.21 -17.10 -23.16
CA GLY A 387 -16.70 -18.39 -22.74
C GLY A 387 -15.22 -18.46 -22.38
N THR A 388 -14.50 -17.35 -22.49
CA THR A 388 -13.04 -17.30 -22.37
C THR A 388 -12.53 -16.93 -20.97
N HIS A 389 -13.43 -16.48 -20.08
CA HIS A 389 -13.07 -16.02 -18.75
C HIS A 389 -12.48 -17.14 -17.88
N LYS A 390 -11.37 -16.83 -17.18
CA LYS A 390 -10.75 -17.64 -16.14
C LYS A 390 -11.00 -17.06 -14.75
N TYR A 391 -10.94 -15.74 -14.61
CA TYR A 391 -11.10 -15.04 -13.35
C TYR A 391 -12.13 -13.93 -13.45
N LEU A 392 -13.20 -14.04 -12.65
CA LEU A 392 -14.29 -13.06 -12.59
C LEU A 392 -14.42 -12.49 -11.17
N PHE A 393 -14.15 -11.21 -11.00
CA PHE A 393 -14.29 -10.48 -9.75
C PHE A 393 -15.52 -9.55 -9.86
N LEU A 394 -16.64 -9.98 -9.29
CA LEU A 394 -17.98 -9.35 -9.41
C LEU A 394 -18.60 -9.07 -8.03
N ASN A 395 -17.82 -9.21 -6.96
CA ASN A 395 -18.29 -8.92 -5.60
C ASN A 395 -18.73 -7.46 -5.44
N ASP A 396 -19.57 -7.20 -4.42
CA ASP A 396 -20.07 -5.85 -4.12
C ASP A 396 -20.82 -5.21 -5.31
N ASN A 397 -21.84 -5.95 -5.80
CA ASN A 397 -22.73 -5.52 -6.89
C ASN A 397 -24.21 -5.76 -6.52
N GLN A 398 -25.09 -5.74 -7.49
CA GLN A 398 -26.54 -5.91 -7.29
C GLN A 398 -27.10 -7.04 -8.17
N LEU A 399 -26.27 -8.03 -8.52
CA LEU A 399 -26.67 -9.17 -9.35
C LEU A 399 -27.67 -10.05 -8.62
N SER A 400 -28.85 -10.24 -9.20
CA SER A 400 -29.85 -11.18 -8.70
C SER A 400 -29.79 -12.57 -9.38
N SER A 401 -29.10 -12.63 -10.52
CA SER A 401 -28.77 -13.85 -11.26
C SER A 401 -27.55 -13.62 -12.14
N ILE A 402 -26.90 -14.70 -12.53
CA ILE A 402 -25.79 -14.69 -13.49
C ILE A 402 -25.81 -15.98 -14.30
N ASP A 403 -25.61 -15.88 -15.62
CA ASP A 403 -25.46 -17.04 -16.51
C ASP A 403 -23.97 -17.30 -16.75
N LEU A 404 -23.48 -18.43 -16.24
CA LEU A 404 -22.11 -18.91 -16.37
C LEU A 404 -21.97 -20.08 -17.33
N SER A 405 -23.04 -20.50 -18.01
CA SER A 405 -23.07 -21.71 -18.82
C SER A 405 -22.04 -21.75 -19.96
N ALA A 406 -21.65 -20.58 -20.48
CA ALA A 406 -20.62 -20.46 -21.49
C ALA A 406 -19.19 -20.44 -20.91
N CYS A 407 -18.99 -20.18 -19.60
CA CYS A 407 -17.69 -19.88 -18.99
C CYS A 407 -16.91 -21.16 -18.60
N THR A 408 -16.77 -22.11 -19.51
CA THR A 408 -16.19 -23.44 -19.21
C THR A 408 -14.72 -23.44 -18.82
N LYS A 409 -13.99 -22.31 -19.05
CA LYS A 409 -12.59 -22.12 -18.65
C LYS A 409 -12.43 -21.47 -17.27
N LEU A 410 -13.54 -21.22 -16.56
CA LEU A 410 -13.53 -20.46 -15.29
C LEU A 410 -12.81 -21.25 -14.21
N GLU A 411 -11.79 -20.62 -13.61
CA GLU A 411 -10.96 -21.14 -12.52
C GLU A 411 -11.37 -20.56 -11.16
N SER A 412 -11.74 -19.27 -11.12
CA SER A 412 -12.16 -18.58 -9.89
C SER A 412 -13.25 -17.53 -10.16
N ILE A 413 -14.22 -17.44 -9.24
CA ILE A 413 -15.27 -16.43 -9.30
C ILE A 413 -15.59 -15.83 -7.93
N GLU A 414 -15.61 -14.51 -7.87
CA GLU A 414 -15.98 -13.69 -6.72
C GLU A 414 -17.36 -13.06 -6.95
N LEU A 415 -18.37 -13.53 -6.24
CA LEU A 415 -19.75 -13.04 -6.30
C LEU A 415 -20.27 -12.60 -4.92
N GLY A 416 -19.37 -12.47 -3.94
CA GLY A 416 -19.75 -12.03 -2.59
C GLY A 416 -20.44 -10.68 -2.58
N ASN A 417 -21.37 -10.48 -1.64
CA ASN A 417 -22.13 -9.24 -1.48
C ASN A 417 -22.90 -8.84 -2.76
N ASN A 418 -23.82 -9.70 -3.18
CA ASN A 418 -24.76 -9.50 -4.28
C ASN A 418 -26.20 -9.83 -3.83
N LYS A 419 -27.12 -10.04 -4.76
CA LYS A 419 -28.53 -10.36 -4.48
C LYS A 419 -28.94 -11.73 -5.06
N LEU A 420 -27.97 -12.64 -5.22
CA LEU A 420 -28.23 -13.96 -5.80
C LEU A 420 -29.12 -14.79 -4.88
N THR A 421 -30.17 -15.42 -5.44
CA THR A 421 -30.98 -16.40 -4.77
C THR A 421 -30.65 -17.83 -5.18
N SER A 422 -29.94 -18.00 -6.30
CA SER A 422 -29.46 -19.29 -6.79
C SER A 422 -28.20 -19.09 -7.64
N LEU A 423 -27.42 -20.14 -7.80
CA LEU A 423 -26.24 -20.16 -8.69
C LEU A 423 -26.05 -21.57 -9.24
N ASP A 424 -25.89 -21.68 -10.56
CA ASP A 424 -25.58 -22.93 -11.24
C ASP A 424 -24.15 -22.90 -11.78
N LEU A 425 -23.35 -23.87 -11.34
CA LEU A 425 -21.94 -24.06 -11.72
C LEU A 425 -21.73 -25.32 -12.56
N THR A 426 -22.83 -25.89 -13.09
CA THR A 426 -22.78 -27.12 -13.87
C THR A 426 -21.89 -26.95 -15.09
N GLY A 427 -20.96 -27.89 -15.29
CA GLY A 427 -20.04 -27.91 -16.44
C GLY A 427 -18.73 -27.14 -16.24
N LEU A 428 -18.58 -26.37 -15.15
CA LEU A 428 -17.36 -25.59 -14.86
C LEU A 428 -16.30 -26.47 -14.19
N LYS A 429 -15.62 -27.31 -14.96
CA LYS A 429 -14.72 -28.35 -14.44
C LYS A 429 -13.39 -27.77 -13.89
N GLU A 430 -12.92 -26.68 -14.46
CA GLU A 430 -11.67 -26.01 -14.05
C GLU A 430 -11.85 -25.19 -12.76
N LEU A 431 -13.10 -24.87 -12.39
CA LEU A 431 -13.43 -24.02 -11.26
C LEU A 431 -12.87 -24.61 -9.95
N SER A 432 -12.08 -23.85 -9.24
CA SER A 432 -11.42 -24.25 -7.99
C SER A 432 -11.74 -23.33 -6.81
N GLU A 433 -12.19 -22.11 -7.09
CA GLU A 433 -12.53 -21.14 -6.07
C GLU A 433 -13.82 -20.41 -6.40
N VAL A 434 -14.74 -20.42 -5.44
CA VAL A 434 -16.06 -19.79 -5.55
C VAL A 434 -16.32 -18.98 -4.28
N ASN A 435 -16.69 -17.74 -4.44
CA ASN A 435 -17.04 -16.88 -3.32
C ASN A 435 -18.44 -16.30 -3.52
N VAL A 436 -19.38 -16.65 -2.61
CA VAL A 436 -20.79 -16.24 -2.68
C VAL A 436 -21.35 -15.67 -1.37
N TYR A 437 -20.52 -15.38 -0.38
CA TYR A 437 -20.98 -14.83 0.89
C TYR A 437 -21.86 -13.59 0.69
N LYS A 438 -22.72 -13.26 1.66
CA LYS A 438 -23.65 -12.11 1.59
C LYS A 438 -24.48 -12.10 0.30
N ASN A 439 -25.14 -13.22 0.03
CA ASN A 439 -26.17 -13.35 -0.96
C ASN A 439 -27.46 -13.85 -0.27
N ASN A 440 -28.42 -14.41 -1.01
CA ASN A 440 -29.65 -14.93 -0.47
C ASN A 440 -29.91 -16.38 -0.95
N ILE A 441 -28.87 -17.22 -0.95
CA ILE A 441 -28.91 -18.61 -1.41
C ILE A 441 -29.24 -19.50 -0.21
N GLN A 442 -30.45 -20.10 -0.18
CA GLN A 442 -30.96 -20.85 0.97
C GLN A 442 -31.67 -22.14 0.55
N GLY A 443 -31.79 -23.07 1.50
CA GLY A 443 -32.61 -24.27 1.35
C GLY A 443 -32.26 -25.10 0.11
N ASP A 444 -33.23 -25.36 -0.76
CA ASP A 444 -33.02 -26.18 -1.96
C ASP A 444 -32.11 -25.51 -3.01
N ASP A 445 -31.98 -24.18 -3.02
CA ASP A 445 -31.10 -23.50 -3.94
C ASP A 445 -29.64 -23.61 -3.49
N MET A 446 -29.33 -23.65 -2.18
CA MET A 446 -27.99 -23.99 -1.68
C MET A 446 -27.65 -25.45 -2.04
N LYS A 447 -28.60 -26.40 -1.89
CA LYS A 447 -28.38 -27.80 -2.31
C LYS A 447 -28.09 -27.92 -3.81
N LYS A 448 -28.80 -27.15 -4.66
CA LYS A 448 -28.56 -27.13 -6.11
C LYS A 448 -27.19 -26.55 -6.43
N LEU A 449 -26.78 -25.47 -5.76
CA LEU A 449 -25.41 -24.92 -5.88
C LEU A 449 -24.38 -26.00 -5.57
N ILE A 450 -24.50 -26.67 -4.41
CA ILE A 450 -23.55 -27.74 -4.03
C ILE A 450 -23.59 -28.90 -5.04
N ALA A 451 -24.77 -29.27 -5.52
CA ALA A 451 -24.93 -30.33 -6.53
C ALA A 451 -24.26 -29.96 -7.87
N SER A 452 -24.27 -28.69 -8.25
CA SER A 452 -23.67 -28.20 -9.50
C SER A 452 -22.12 -28.12 -9.46
N LEU A 453 -21.48 -28.15 -8.28
CA LEU A 453 -20.03 -28.20 -8.15
C LEU A 453 -19.43 -29.42 -8.87
N ALA A 454 -18.34 -29.20 -9.60
CA ALA A 454 -17.61 -30.28 -10.25
C ALA A 454 -17.05 -31.28 -9.23
N ASP A 455 -17.03 -32.58 -9.56
CA ASP A 455 -16.38 -33.61 -8.73
C ASP A 455 -14.87 -33.48 -8.84
N LYS A 456 -14.19 -33.23 -7.72
CA LYS A 456 -12.73 -33.04 -7.62
C LYS A 456 -12.04 -34.16 -6.85
N LYS A 457 -12.67 -35.32 -6.68
CA LYS A 457 -12.09 -36.45 -5.92
C LYS A 457 -10.74 -36.93 -6.44
N GLU A 458 -10.52 -36.82 -7.75
CA GLU A 458 -9.27 -37.21 -8.38
C GLU A 458 -8.25 -36.03 -8.47
N SER A 459 -8.63 -34.83 -8.03
CA SER A 459 -7.75 -33.67 -8.03
C SER A 459 -6.82 -33.68 -6.82
N ILE A 460 -5.59 -33.20 -7.00
CA ILE A 460 -4.59 -33.09 -5.95
C ILE A 460 -5.06 -32.09 -4.86
N SER A 461 -5.78 -31.04 -5.27
CA SER A 461 -6.27 -29.98 -4.38
C SER A 461 -7.78 -29.97 -4.33
N ALA A 462 -8.33 -29.79 -3.13
CA ALA A 462 -9.75 -29.55 -2.95
C ALA A 462 -10.17 -28.19 -3.52
N GLY A 463 -11.41 -28.09 -4.01
CA GLY A 463 -12.01 -26.79 -4.30
C GLY A 463 -12.36 -26.03 -3.02
N SER A 464 -12.49 -24.71 -3.12
CA SER A 464 -12.88 -23.81 -2.04
C SER A 464 -14.17 -23.07 -2.38
N LEU A 465 -15.18 -23.16 -1.50
CA LEU A 465 -16.41 -22.40 -1.61
C LEU A 465 -16.60 -21.55 -0.34
N TYR A 466 -16.43 -20.24 -0.47
CA TYR A 466 -16.75 -19.27 0.59
C TYR A 466 -18.24 -18.99 0.58
N ALA A 467 -18.98 -19.83 1.27
CA ALA A 467 -20.45 -19.85 1.21
C ALA A 467 -21.10 -18.80 2.10
N VAL A 468 -20.48 -18.45 3.23
CA VAL A 468 -21.05 -17.58 4.26
C VAL A 468 -20.00 -16.65 4.86
N GLN A 469 -20.48 -15.55 5.47
CA GLN A 469 -19.71 -14.70 6.38
C GLN A 469 -20.39 -14.69 7.76
N THR A 470 -19.97 -15.57 8.64
CA THR A 470 -20.63 -15.77 9.94
C THR A 470 -20.67 -14.50 10.78
N ARG A 471 -21.77 -14.31 11.54
CA ARG A 471 -22.02 -13.16 12.42
C ARG A 471 -21.99 -11.82 11.73
N ASP A 472 -22.35 -11.77 10.45
CA ASP A 472 -22.61 -10.55 9.71
C ASP A 472 -24.13 -10.37 9.55
N PRO A 473 -24.71 -9.22 9.93
CA PRO A 473 -26.16 -9.00 9.84
C PRO A 473 -26.68 -8.96 8.39
N GLU A 474 -25.80 -8.77 7.41
CA GLU A 474 -26.14 -8.77 5.98
C GLU A 474 -25.93 -10.15 5.33
N GLU A 475 -25.50 -11.16 6.08
CA GLU A 475 -25.39 -12.52 5.56
C GLU A 475 -26.77 -13.18 5.54
N HIS A 476 -27.23 -13.54 4.36
CA HIS A 476 -28.51 -14.20 4.16
C HIS A 476 -28.39 -15.58 3.53
N ASN A 477 -27.19 -16.04 3.19
CA ASN A 477 -26.99 -17.43 2.77
C ASN A 477 -27.18 -18.37 3.95
N LEU A 478 -27.73 -19.53 3.67
CA LEU A 478 -27.83 -20.60 4.63
C LEU A 478 -27.24 -21.89 4.06
N CYS A 479 -26.06 -22.25 4.56
CA CYS A 479 -25.35 -23.48 4.23
C CYS A 479 -25.39 -24.41 5.46
N THR A 480 -26.12 -25.52 5.38
CA THR A 480 -26.32 -26.47 6.49
C THR A 480 -25.14 -27.45 6.61
N ALA A 481 -25.10 -28.19 7.73
CA ALA A 481 -24.11 -29.24 7.92
C ALA A 481 -24.23 -30.37 6.86
N ASP A 482 -25.43 -30.63 6.34
CA ASP A 482 -25.67 -31.61 5.25
C ASP A 482 -25.10 -31.07 3.92
N ASP A 483 -25.21 -29.76 3.66
CA ASP A 483 -24.62 -29.10 2.48
C ASP A 483 -23.11 -29.19 2.52
N VAL A 484 -22.50 -28.92 3.68
CA VAL A 484 -21.06 -29.06 3.90
C VAL A 484 -20.57 -30.48 3.64
N LYS A 485 -21.32 -31.48 4.15
CA LYS A 485 -21.02 -32.88 3.89
C LYS A 485 -21.07 -33.22 2.41
N ALA A 486 -22.15 -32.79 1.72
CA ALA A 486 -22.34 -33.04 0.29
C ALA A 486 -21.22 -32.39 -0.56
N ALA A 487 -20.74 -31.18 -0.20
CA ALA A 487 -19.62 -30.54 -0.84
C ALA A 487 -18.32 -31.32 -0.63
N LYS A 488 -18.07 -31.76 0.60
CA LYS A 488 -16.88 -32.55 0.97
C LYS A 488 -16.84 -33.90 0.23
N ASP A 489 -18.01 -34.52 -0.01
CA ASP A 489 -18.11 -35.74 -0.80
C ASP A 489 -17.69 -35.54 -2.28
N LYS A 490 -17.56 -34.28 -2.75
CA LYS A 490 -17.02 -33.88 -4.05
C LYS A 490 -15.61 -33.29 -3.98
N ASN A 491 -14.95 -33.36 -2.83
CA ASN A 491 -13.64 -32.75 -2.54
C ASN A 491 -13.68 -31.21 -2.62
N TRP A 492 -14.72 -30.59 -2.02
CA TRP A 492 -14.81 -29.14 -1.83
C TRP A 492 -14.84 -28.80 -0.34
N ASN A 493 -14.06 -27.79 0.05
CA ASN A 493 -14.09 -27.20 1.38
C ASN A 493 -15.08 -26.04 1.39
N ILE A 494 -16.04 -26.07 2.31
CA ILE A 494 -16.88 -24.91 2.58
C ILE A 494 -16.16 -24.06 3.62
N LEU A 495 -16.00 -22.77 3.33
CA LEU A 495 -15.24 -21.83 4.12
C LEU A 495 -16.12 -20.66 4.58
N ASP A 496 -15.83 -20.17 5.77
CA ASP A 496 -16.36 -18.89 6.26
C ASP A 496 -15.48 -17.74 5.77
N HIS A 497 -16.04 -16.81 5.03
CA HIS A 497 -15.29 -15.68 4.46
C HIS A 497 -14.67 -14.77 5.54
N ARG A 498 -15.27 -14.64 6.73
CA ARG A 498 -14.74 -13.82 7.81
C ARG A 498 -13.48 -14.39 8.43
N THR A 499 -13.45 -15.71 8.63
CA THR A 499 -12.34 -16.41 9.35
C THR A 499 -11.42 -17.16 8.40
N TRP A 500 -11.86 -17.42 7.17
CA TRP A 500 -11.21 -18.25 6.14
C TRP A 500 -10.99 -19.71 6.59
N ALA A 501 -11.62 -20.08 7.69
CA ALA A 501 -11.57 -21.42 8.23
C ALA A 501 -12.69 -22.29 7.63
N ASN A 502 -12.54 -23.60 7.76
CA ASN A 502 -13.59 -24.52 7.41
C ASN A 502 -14.86 -24.19 8.19
N TYR A 503 -15.96 -24.00 7.46
CA TYR A 503 -17.28 -23.78 8.03
C TYR A 503 -17.95 -25.13 8.34
N PRO A 504 -18.42 -25.37 9.57
CA PRO A 504 -18.98 -26.68 9.95
C PRO A 504 -20.40 -26.90 9.41
N GLY A 505 -21.02 -25.84 8.87
CA GLY A 505 -22.43 -25.81 8.48
C GLY A 505 -23.35 -25.38 9.61
N ALA A 506 -24.44 -24.71 9.22
CA ALA A 506 -25.47 -24.26 10.14
C ALA A 506 -26.27 -25.45 10.71
N ILE A 507 -26.53 -25.39 12.01
CA ILE A 507 -27.30 -26.40 12.75
C ILE A 507 -28.56 -25.74 13.30
N LEU A 508 -29.70 -26.35 13.09
CA LEU A 508 -31.00 -25.87 13.61
C LEU A 508 -31.04 -26.00 15.13
N ARG A 509 -31.38 -24.92 15.83
CA ARG A 509 -31.42 -24.81 17.28
C ARG A 509 -32.79 -24.36 17.76
N THR A 510 -33.15 -24.74 18.97
CA THR A 510 -34.42 -24.34 19.64
C THR A 510 -34.09 -23.24 20.64
N ILE A 511 -34.65 -22.05 20.41
CA ILE A 511 -34.52 -20.91 21.33
C ILE A 511 -35.84 -20.69 22.00
N LYS A 512 -35.90 -20.87 23.31
CA LYS A 512 -37.07 -20.63 24.14
C LYS A 512 -37.09 -19.19 24.64
N CYS A 513 -38.28 -18.68 25.01
CA CYS A 513 -38.37 -17.42 25.72
C CYS A 513 -39.46 -17.44 26.80
N ARG A 514 -39.20 -16.71 27.90
CA ARG A 514 -40.17 -16.50 28.97
C ARG A 514 -39.94 -15.18 29.69
N THR A 515 -40.93 -14.76 30.45
CA THR A 515 -40.79 -13.64 31.39
C THR A 515 -40.77 -14.17 32.81
N GLU A 516 -39.99 -13.50 33.71
CA GLU A 516 -40.01 -13.70 35.13
C GLU A 516 -40.85 -12.61 35.80
N GLY A 517 -41.94 -12.99 36.47
CA GLY A 517 -42.91 -12.08 37.07
C GLY A 517 -43.83 -11.41 36.05
N ASN A 518 -44.50 -10.35 36.48
CA ASN A 518 -45.44 -9.57 35.67
C ASN A 518 -44.75 -8.29 35.19
N GLY A 519 -45.37 -7.53 34.27
CA GLY A 519 -44.94 -6.20 33.86
C GLY A 519 -44.49 -6.07 32.41
N GLY A 520 -44.70 -7.12 31.58
CA GLY A 520 -44.42 -7.05 30.16
C GLY A 520 -44.36 -8.38 29.49
N SER A 521 -44.05 -8.38 28.19
CA SER A 521 -43.90 -9.58 27.33
C SER A 521 -42.68 -9.43 26.44
N ILE A 522 -42.22 -10.58 25.89
CA ILE A 522 -41.16 -10.65 24.90
C ILE A 522 -41.56 -11.53 23.72
N LYS A 523 -41.04 -11.24 22.55
CA LYS A 523 -41.14 -12.06 21.35
C LYS A 523 -39.76 -12.24 20.70
N LEU A 524 -39.51 -13.41 20.13
CA LEU A 524 -38.31 -13.68 19.34
C LEU A 524 -38.63 -13.50 17.85
N ASN A 525 -37.84 -12.69 17.12
CA ASN A 525 -38.08 -12.37 15.71
C ASN A 525 -39.52 -11.95 15.41
N ASN A 526 -40.17 -11.23 16.33
CA ASN A 526 -41.59 -10.83 16.27
C ASN A 526 -42.62 -11.98 16.14
N GLN A 527 -42.22 -13.22 16.42
CA GLN A 527 -43.12 -14.40 16.37
C GLN A 527 -43.85 -14.58 17.70
N ASP A 528 -45.14 -14.96 17.61
CA ASP A 528 -45.90 -15.34 18.79
C ASP A 528 -45.54 -16.78 19.19
N GLY A 529 -45.29 -16.97 20.48
CA GLY A 529 -44.95 -18.30 21.03
C GLY A 529 -43.85 -18.23 22.08
N THR A 530 -43.59 -19.36 22.73
CA THR A 530 -42.57 -19.51 23.78
C THR A 530 -41.24 -20.07 23.24
N SER A 531 -41.16 -20.32 21.95
CA SER A 531 -39.91 -20.77 21.31
C SER A 531 -39.95 -20.56 19.80
N ILE A 532 -38.75 -20.43 19.22
CA ILE A 532 -38.50 -20.44 17.78
C ILE A 532 -37.45 -21.48 17.42
N GLN A 533 -37.40 -21.86 16.15
CA GLN A 533 -36.26 -22.55 15.56
C GLN A 533 -35.41 -21.56 14.81
N ALA A 534 -34.08 -21.57 15.06
CA ALA A 534 -33.12 -20.71 14.41
C ALA A 534 -31.82 -21.47 14.15
N TYR A 535 -31.15 -21.18 13.03
CA TYR A 535 -29.88 -21.80 12.72
C TYR A 535 -28.72 -21.14 13.49
N THR A 536 -27.68 -21.91 13.77
CA THR A 536 -26.43 -21.33 14.30
C THR A 536 -25.90 -20.22 13.39
N ASP A 537 -25.23 -19.23 13.99
CA ASP A 537 -24.70 -18.05 13.34
C ASP A 537 -25.75 -17.14 12.67
N THR A 538 -27.05 -17.35 12.96
CA THR A 538 -28.09 -16.37 12.63
C THR A 538 -28.37 -15.45 13.81
N ARG A 539 -28.76 -14.23 13.54
CA ARG A 539 -29.14 -13.23 14.55
C ARG A 539 -30.60 -13.43 14.96
N VAL A 540 -30.86 -13.38 16.25
CA VAL A 540 -32.22 -13.36 16.81
C VAL A 540 -32.46 -12.00 17.46
N ASP A 541 -33.54 -11.33 17.08
CA ASP A 541 -34.01 -10.09 17.66
C ASP A 541 -35.03 -10.37 18.76
N VAL A 542 -34.88 -9.76 19.91
CA VAL A 542 -35.79 -9.86 21.03
C VAL A 542 -36.65 -8.60 21.12
N THR A 543 -37.90 -8.68 20.73
CA THR A 543 -38.86 -7.58 20.89
C THR A 543 -39.38 -7.59 22.32
N ILE A 544 -39.29 -6.45 23.00
CA ILE A 544 -39.66 -6.27 24.39
C ILE A 544 -40.84 -5.31 24.45
N THR A 545 -41.88 -5.67 25.17
CA THR A 545 -43.10 -4.86 25.35
C THR A 545 -43.41 -4.76 26.83
N PRO A 546 -42.87 -3.72 27.55
CA PRO A 546 -43.23 -3.46 28.94
C PRO A 546 -44.69 -2.98 29.07
N ASP A 547 -45.40 -3.41 30.14
CA ASP A 547 -46.70 -2.89 30.49
C ASP A 547 -46.67 -1.42 30.94
N ALA A 548 -47.82 -0.77 31.01
CA ALA A 548 -47.86 0.63 31.47
C ALA A 548 -47.25 0.80 32.86
N GLY A 549 -46.28 1.72 33.01
CA GLY A 549 -45.57 1.99 34.27
C GLY A 549 -44.46 1.00 34.60
N TYR A 550 -44.10 0.09 33.69
CA TYR A 550 -42.97 -0.82 33.83
C TYR A 550 -41.87 -0.50 32.82
N GLY A 551 -40.64 -0.86 33.17
CA GLY A 551 -39.47 -0.91 32.28
C GLY A 551 -38.79 -2.28 32.35
N LEU A 552 -37.96 -2.60 31.38
CA LEU A 552 -37.16 -3.82 31.41
C LEU A 552 -36.12 -3.75 32.53
N LYS A 553 -36.05 -4.79 33.38
CA LYS A 553 -35.08 -4.90 34.49
C LYS A 553 -33.87 -5.75 34.06
N THR A 554 -34.09 -6.92 33.50
CA THR A 554 -33.04 -7.81 32.97
C THR A 554 -33.49 -8.45 31.68
N LEU A 555 -32.52 -8.72 30.80
CA LEU A 555 -32.71 -9.53 29.60
C LEU A 555 -31.47 -10.38 29.40
N THR A 556 -31.59 -11.69 29.44
CA THR A 556 -30.46 -12.62 29.35
C THR A 556 -30.77 -13.75 28.38
N PHE A 557 -29.76 -14.24 27.68
CA PHE A 557 -29.79 -15.52 26.98
C PHE A 557 -28.91 -16.53 27.73
N THR A 558 -29.44 -17.67 28.05
CA THR A 558 -28.71 -18.76 28.72
C THR A 558 -28.69 -19.98 27.82
N PRO A 559 -27.50 -20.42 27.34
CA PRO A 559 -27.36 -21.68 26.63
C PRO A 559 -27.79 -22.88 27.48
N SER A 560 -28.39 -23.90 26.86
CA SER A 560 -28.89 -25.12 27.55
C SER A 560 -27.79 -26.10 27.96
N GLU A 561 -26.53 -25.67 28.11
CA GLU A 561 -25.42 -26.51 28.57
C GLU A 561 -25.18 -26.34 30.05
N GLU A 562 -24.78 -27.44 30.70
CA GLU A 562 -24.42 -27.41 32.12
C GLU A 562 -23.20 -26.51 32.35
N GLY A 563 -23.32 -25.54 33.23
CA GLY A 563 -22.26 -24.57 33.57
C GLY A 563 -22.13 -23.40 32.59
N ALA A 564 -23.00 -23.25 31.59
CA ALA A 564 -22.99 -22.09 30.71
C ALA A 564 -23.36 -20.80 31.45
N SER A 565 -22.59 -19.74 31.23
CA SER A 565 -22.91 -18.39 31.73
C SER A 565 -24.00 -17.72 30.88
N ALA A 566 -24.90 -17.00 31.53
CA ALA A 566 -25.90 -16.18 30.83
C ALA A 566 -25.21 -14.99 30.14
N GLU A 567 -25.60 -14.74 28.90
CA GLU A 567 -25.24 -13.55 28.14
C GLU A 567 -26.22 -12.41 28.44
N ASP A 568 -25.71 -11.22 28.76
CA ASP A 568 -26.52 -10.03 28.98
C ASP A 568 -26.93 -9.38 27.65
N LEU A 569 -28.23 -9.37 27.35
CA LEU A 569 -28.81 -8.79 26.15
C LEU A 569 -29.47 -7.43 26.42
N PHE A 570 -29.37 -6.92 27.63
CA PHE A 570 -30.14 -5.74 28.07
C PHE A 570 -29.94 -4.51 27.17
N ALA A 571 -28.71 -4.25 26.74
CA ALA A 571 -28.36 -3.06 25.96
C ALA A 571 -28.77 -3.14 24.48
N ASN A 572 -28.76 -4.33 23.88
CA ASN A 572 -28.93 -4.50 22.44
C ASN A 572 -30.18 -5.29 22.01
N SER A 573 -30.71 -6.13 22.90
CA SER A 573 -31.88 -6.99 22.63
C SER A 573 -31.71 -7.93 21.43
N THR A 574 -30.48 -8.33 21.13
CA THR A 574 -30.15 -9.23 20.02
C THR A 574 -28.99 -10.13 20.38
N PHE A 575 -28.94 -11.32 19.82
CA PHE A 575 -27.81 -12.25 19.98
C PHE A 575 -27.64 -13.16 18.76
N TRP A 576 -26.46 -13.77 18.66
CA TRP A 576 -26.15 -14.75 17.64
C TRP A 576 -26.38 -16.16 18.17
N VAL A 577 -27.16 -16.96 17.47
CA VAL A 577 -27.45 -18.33 17.87
C VAL A 577 -26.18 -19.18 17.78
N SER A 578 -25.75 -19.75 18.87
CA SER A 578 -24.65 -20.72 18.92
C SER A 578 -25.14 -22.12 19.35
N LYS A 579 -26.14 -22.19 20.22
CA LYS A 579 -26.64 -23.40 20.87
C LYS A 579 -28.14 -23.26 21.16
N ASP A 580 -28.78 -24.36 21.53
CA ASP A 580 -30.09 -24.30 22.16
C ASP A 580 -30.00 -23.46 23.44
N GLY A 581 -31.09 -22.75 23.79
CA GLY A 581 -31.07 -21.91 24.97
C GLY A 581 -32.38 -21.22 25.27
N GLU A 582 -32.37 -20.40 26.31
CA GLU A 582 -33.54 -19.66 26.77
C GLU A 582 -33.23 -18.17 26.96
N VAL A 583 -34.12 -17.35 26.40
CA VAL A 583 -34.15 -15.91 26.65
C VAL A 583 -35.12 -15.61 27.81
N VAL A 584 -34.62 -14.95 28.84
CA VAL A 584 -35.41 -14.59 30.01
C VAL A 584 -35.41 -13.08 30.21
N ALA A 585 -36.60 -12.49 30.32
CA ALA A 585 -36.77 -11.09 30.65
C ALA A 585 -37.47 -10.92 32.01
N SER A 586 -37.05 -9.92 32.78
CA SER A 586 -37.80 -9.46 33.94
C SER A 586 -38.09 -7.95 33.82
N PHE A 587 -39.16 -7.50 34.50
CA PHE A 587 -39.61 -6.09 34.44
C PHE A 587 -39.67 -5.47 35.85
N THR A 588 -39.60 -4.16 35.90
CA THR A 588 -39.70 -3.39 37.15
C THR A 588 -40.51 -2.11 36.95
N ASN A 589 -41.20 -1.67 37.99
CA ASN A 589 -41.87 -0.38 38.07
C ASN A 589 -41.00 0.71 38.72
N ASP A 590 -39.80 0.37 39.22
CA ASP A 590 -38.80 1.33 39.70
C ASP A 590 -37.95 1.80 38.51
N ILE A 591 -38.46 2.80 37.81
CA ILE A 591 -37.93 3.31 36.55
C ILE A 591 -37.56 4.78 36.65
N CYS A 592 -36.57 5.19 35.85
CA CYS A 592 -36.12 6.57 35.69
C CYS A 592 -36.06 6.94 34.20
N LYS A 593 -36.04 8.24 33.93
CA LYS A 593 -35.90 8.78 32.57
C LYS A 593 -34.49 9.31 32.34
N VAL A 594 -34.02 9.18 31.09
CA VAL A 594 -32.82 9.85 30.64
C VAL A 594 -33.13 10.79 29.49
N LYS A 595 -32.74 12.05 29.65
CA LYS A 595 -32.85 13.07 28.61
C LYS A 595 -31.47 13.42 28.09
N LEU A 596 -31.30 13.26 26.78
CA LEU A 596 -30.05 13.61 26.10
C LEU A 596 -30.15 15.03 25.54
N LYS A 597 -29.20 15.90 25.92
CA LYS A 597 -29.11 17.27 25.43
C LYS A 597 -27.73 17.50 24.82
N ARG A 598 -27.70 17.89 23.56
CA ARG A 598 -26.48 18.21 22.84
C ARG A 598 -26.41 19.73 22.61
N GLU A 599 -25.25 20.30 22.92
CA GLU A 599 -24.86 21.68 22.59
C GLU A 599 -23.67 21.65 21.64
N GLY A 600 -23.80 22.23 20.45
CA GLY A 600 -22.86 22.13 19.37
C GLY A 600 -23.04 20.87 18.51
N HIS A 601 -22.13 20.65 17.55
CA HIS A 601 -22.20 19.56 16.59
C HIS A 601 -21.36 18.36 17.04
N GLY A 602 -21.99 17.22 17.25
CA GLY A 602 -21.40 15.96 17.69
C GLY A 602 -22.47 14.90 17.87
N VAL A 603 -22.08 13.67 18.14
CA VAL A 603 -22.97 12.55 18.42
C VAL A 603 -23.08 12.37 19.94
N LEU A 604 -24.30 12.35 20.47
CA LEU A 604 -24.60 12.02 21.86
C LEU A 604 -25.64 10.92 21.91
N LYS A 605 -25.28 9.74 22.41
CA LYS A 605 -26.17 8.59 22.59
C LYS A 605 -25.70 7.72 23.74
N LEU A 606 -26.55 6.83 24.22
CA LEU A 606 -26.18 5.77 25.17
C LEU A 606 -25.54 4.59 24.41
N ARG A 607 -24.65 3.85 25.08
CA ARG A 607 -24.10 2.63 24.50
C ARG A 607 -25.16 1.54 24.54
N GLY A 608 -25.51 1.02 23.35
CA GLY A 608 -26.55 0.02 23.12
C GLY A 608 -27.75 0.57 22.35
N GLU A 609 -28.14 -0.13 21.29
CA GLU A 609 -29.20 0.33 20.38
C GLU A 609 -30.54 0.45 21.10
N ARG A 610 -30.91 -0.53 21.93
CA ARG A 610 -32.16 -0.53 22.69
C ARG A 610 -32.27 0.62 23.67
N LEU A 611 -31.19 0.96 24.36
CA LEU A 611 -31.20 2.04 25.36
C LEU A 611 -31.56 3.39 24.74
N ASN A 612 -31.24 3.61 23.46
CA ASN A 612 -31.61 4.83 22.76
C ASN A 612 -33.06 4.84 22.24
N GLN A 613 -33.75 3.68 22.24
CA GLN A 613 -35.14 3.56 21.79
C GLN A 613 -36.15 3.81 22.92
N ASP A 614 -35.78 3.57 24.21
CA ASP A 614 -36.67 3.74 25.34
C ASP A 614 -35.99 4.46 26.52
N LEU A 615 -35.74 5.76 26.33
CA LEU A 615 -35.14 6.63 27.36
C LEU A 615 -36.08 7.00 28.53
N GLU A 616 -37.38 6.70 28.41
CA GLU A 616 -38.40 7.07 29.35
C GLU A 616 -38.61 6.05 30.48
N ARG A 617 -38.14 4.80 30.30
CA ARG A 617 -38.47 3.68 31.21
C ARG A 617 -37.26 2.81 31.51
N LEU A 618 -36.12 3.44 31.85
CA LEU A 618 -34.90 2.71 32.22
C LEU A 618 -34.93 2.33 33.72
N PRO A 619 -34.47 1.13 34.11
CA PRO A 619 -34.50 0.71 35.51
C PRO A 619 -33.53 1.54 36.35
N LYS A 620 -33.97 1.88 37.57
CA LYS A 620 -33.13 2.50 38.58
C LYS A 620 -31.97 1.58 38.98
N GLY A 621 -30.81 2.14 39.21
CA GLY A 621 -29.59 1.39 39.51
C GLY A 621 -28.81 0.94 38.26
N LEU A 622 -29.34 1.20 37.05
CA LEU A 622 -28.64 0.86 35.80
C LEU A 622 -27.34 1.67 35.65
N LYS A 623 -26.25 0.98 35.35
CA LYS A 623 -25.01 1.62 34.91
C LYS A 623 -25.13 1.96 33.42
N ILE A 624 -25.03 3.25 33.12
CA ILE A 624 -25.15 3.81 31.79
C ILE A 624 -23.80 4.27 31.28
N GLU A 625 -23.42 3.83 30.10
CA GLU A 625 -22.25 4.31 29.35
C GLU A 625 -22.73 5.26 28.24
N VAL A 626 -22.07 6.41 28.11
CA VAL A 626 -22.44 7.48 27.19
C VAL A 626 -21.44 7.55 26.05
N ILE A 627 -21.90 7.53 24.82
CA ILE A 627 -21.12 7.81 23.62
C ILE A 627 -21.28 9.29 23.29
N ALA A 628 -20.20 10.04 23.42
CA ALA A 628 -20.13 11.44 23.01
C ALA A 628 -18.88 11.61 22.13
N THR A 629 -19.08 11.79 20.82
CA THR A 629 -18.04 11.88 19.80
C THR A 629 -18.33 13.02 18.81
N ILE A 630 -17.32 13.50 18.12
CA ILE A 630 -17.48 14.44 17.02
C ILE A 630 -18.18 13.72 15.85
N ASP A 631 -19.01 14.45 15.11
CA ASP A 631 -19.68 13.90 13.93
C ASP A 631 -18.64 13.69 12.81
N PRO A 632 -18.41 12.46 12.34
CA PRO A 632 -17.42 12.19 11.30
C PRO A 632 -17.75 12.77 9.92
N ASN A 633 -18.98 13.23 9.71
CA ASN A 633 -19.44 13.83 8.45
C ASN A 633 -19.28 15.36 8.39
N GLU A 634 -18.82 16.00 9.47
CA GLU A 634 -18.58 17.46 9.47
C GLU A 634 -17.16 17.77 9.01
N THR A 635 -17.06 18.54 7.92
CA THR A 635 -15.80 18.93 7.27
C THR A 635 -15.30 20.33 7.69
N ASP A 636 -16.05 21.07 8.51
CA ASP A 636 -15.80 22.47 8.83
C ASP A 636 -15.06 22.65 10.17
N GLY A 637 -13.79 22.27 10.22
CA GLY A 637 -12.87 22.61 11.31
C GLY A 637 -12.81 21.63 12.47
N GLU A 638 -11.74 21.70 13.28
CA GLU A 638 -11.52 20.85 14.43
C GLU A 638 -12.39 21.26 15.61
N ARG A 639 -13.15 20.33 16.14
CA ARG A 639 -13.97 20.49 17.35
C ARG A 639 -13.55 19.47 18.40
N GLU A 640 -13.85 19.74 19.67
CA GLU A 640 -13.66 18.77 20.73
C GLU A 640 -14.87 18.73 21.68
N LEU A 641 -14.99 17.58 22.38
CA LEU A 641 -15.94 17.44 23.48
C LEU A 641 -15.45 18.26 24.68
N GLN A 642 -16.00 19.43 24.89
CA GLN A 642 -15.62 20.33 25.98
C GLN A 642 -16.10 19.81 27.33
N SER A 643 -17.36 19.42 27.43
CA SER A 643 -17.92 18.88 28.66
C SER A 643 -18.92 17.76 28.39
N LEU A 644 -18.99 16.81 29.32
CA LEU A 644 -20.03 15.78 29.40
C LEU A 644 -20.49 15.68 30.87
N LYS A 645 -21.76 15.95 31.10
CA LYS A 645 -22.33 15.99 32.45
C LYS A 645 -23.60 15.17 32.52
N ALA A 646 -23.85 14.49 33.66
CA ALA A 646 -25.11 13.86 34.03
C ALA A 646 -25.63 14.54 35.29
N ASN A 647 -26.83 15.16 35.24
CA ASN A 647 -27.39 16.02 36.30
C ASN A 647 -26.33 16.99 36.85
N GLY A 648 -25.59 17.66 35.97
CA GLY A 648 -24.55 18.63 36.32
C GLY A 648 -23.21 18.03 36.80
N LYS A 649 -23.12 16.74 37.12
CA LYS A 649 -21.86 16.06 37.51
C LYS A 649 -21.03 15.75 36.28
N ASN A 650 -19.73 16.05 36.32
CA ASN A 650 -18.81 15.79 35.22
C ASN A 650 -18.54 14.28 35.08
N ILE A 651 -18.82 13.73 33.91
CA ILE A 651 -18.58 12.33 33.53
C ILE A 651 -17.68 12.22 32.26
N LYS A 652 -17.02 13.31 31.83
CA LYS A 652 -16.19 13.32 30.60
C LYS A 652 -15.06 12.27 30.64
N GLY A 653 -14.48 12.00 31.81
CA GLY A 653 -13.34 11.11 31.98
C GLY A 653 -13.68 9.64 31.77
N ASN A 654 -14.72 9.13 32.43
CA ASN A 654 -15.15 7.73 32.34
C ASN A 654 -16.34 7.49 31.38
N LYS A 655 -17.07 8.57 31.07
CA LYS A 655 -18.27 8.56 30.21
C LYS A 655 -19.39 7.64 30.72
N GLU A 656 -19.48 7.41 32.03
CA GLU A 656 -20.48 6.53 32.63
C GLU A 656 -21.06 7.10 33.94
N PHE A 657 -22.28 6.65 34.28
CA PHE A 657 -22.94 6.97 35.52
C PHE A 657 -23.95 5.89 35.92
N ILE A 658 -24.38 5.90 37.20
CA ILE A 658 -25.46 5.03 37.69
C ILE A 658 -26.75 5.83 37.70
N LEU A 659 -27.81 5.32 37.05
CA LEU A 659 -29.12 5.95 36.97
C LEU A 659 -29.91 5.73 38.26
N ASN A 660 -29.89 6.68 39.19
CA ASN A 660 -30.59 6.60 40.46
C ASN A 660 -31.84 7.50 40.54
N GLU A 661 -32.01 8.40 39.61
CA GLU A 661 -33.08 9.37 39.46
C GLU A 661 -33.19 9.81 38.00
N ASP A 662 -34.26 10.49 37.62
CA ASP A 662 -34.37 11.08 36.30
C ASP A 662 -33.16 11.96 36.01
N THR A 663 -32.49 11.66 34.88
CA THR A 663 -31.16 12.22 34.59
C THR A 663 -31.14 12.94 33.26
N GLU A 664 -30.69 14.21 33.26
CA GLU A 664 -30.34 14.92 32.03
C GLU A 664 -28.83 14.78 31.75
N VAL A 665 -28.48 14.20 30.58
CA VAL A 665 -27.10 14.11 30.10
C VAL A 665 -26.86 15.21 29.07
N VAL A 666 -25.92 16.10 29.38
CA VAL A 666 -25.56 17.23 28.53
C VAL A 666 -24.14 17.06 28.00
N ALA A 667 -24.00 17.01 26.68
CA ALA A 667 -22.71 17.07 25.98
C ALA A 667 -22.53 18.42 25.29
N LYS A 668 -21.40 19.08 25.50
CA LYS A 668 -21.05 20.35 24.86
C LYS A 668 -19.85 20.15 23.96
N PHE A 669 -19.99 20.47 22.66
CA PHE A 669 -18.96 20.42 21.63
C PHE A 669 -18.65 21.86 21.21
N GLU A 670 -17.39 22.27 21.31
CA GLU A 670 -16.94 23.61 20.91
C GLU A 670 -15.77 23.51 19.92
N TRP A 671 -15.52 24.60 19.20
CA TRP A 671 -14.34 24.73 18.35
C TRP A 671 -13.08 24.73 19.21
N LEU A 672 -12.02 24.09 18.74
CA LEU A 672 -10.69 24.26 19.29
C LEU A 672 -10.30 25.74 19.11
N LEU A 673 -10.36 26.50 20.18
CA LEU A 673 -9.91 27.90 20.22
C LEU A 673 -8.39 27.94 20.25
N ASP A 674 -7.76 27.71 19.10
CA ASP A 674 -6.40 28.14 18.78
C ASP A 674 -6.12 28.10 17.26
N SER A 675 -7.02 28.71 16.48
CA SER A 675 -6.65 29.23 15.17
C SER A 675 -6.87 30.75 15.20
N LYS A 676 -5.88 31.48 15.68
CA LYS A 676 -5.72 32.88 15.28
C LYS A 676 -5.67 32.90 13.77
N ASP A 677 -6.51 33.77 13.19
CA ASP A 677 -6.53 34.18 11.81
C ASP A 677 -5.10 34.35 11.27
N PRO A 678 -4.67 33.62 10.21
CA PRO A 678 -3.31 33.73 9.69
C PRO A 678 -3.02 35.02 8.89
N TYR A 679 -3.89 36.04 8.96
CA TYR A 679 -3.76 37.32 8.22
C TYR A 679 -3.70 38.56 9.13
N GLU A 680 -2.89 38.56 10.20
CA GLU A 680 -2.33 39.81 10.72
C GLU A 680 -0.83 39.65 10.98
N GLY A 681 -0.09 40.39 10.15
CA GLY A 681 1.33 40.49 9.93
C GLY A 681 2.27 40.29 11.10
N GLU A 682 3.33 39.57 10.84
CA GLU A 682 4.75 39.89 11.00
C GLU A 682 5.66 38.67 11.16
N THR A 683 6.72 38.68 10.34
CA THR A 683 8.08 38.10 10.53
C THR A 683 8.24 36.60 10.81
N TRP A 684 8.82 35.98 9.81
CA TRP A 684 9.47 34.69 9.82
C TRP A 684 10.69 34.67 10.75
N GLU A 685 10.58 33.98 11.90
CA GLU A 685 11.74 33.34 12.54
C GLU A 685 11.30 32.18 13.42
N SER A 686 11.82 31.00 13.06
CA SER A 686 12.15 29.80 13.85
C SER A 686 11.24 29.40 15.01
N ASN A 687 10.51 28.26 14.81
CA ASN A 687 10.52 27.15 15.77
C ASN A 687 9.66 25.97 15.23
N PHE A 688 10.29 25.12 14.44
CA PHE A 688 9.77 23.79 14.15
C PHE A 688 10.20 22.83 15.27
N THR A 689 9.32 22.53 16.19
CA THR A 689 9.30 21.28 16.96
C THR A 689 7.94 21.10 17.61
N LYS A 690 7.00 20.49 16.90
CA LYS A 690 5.95 19.62 17.46
C LYS A 690 5.56 18.62 16.38
N GLU A 691 5.98 17.40 16.57
CA GLU A 691 5.50 16.24 15.82
C GLU A 691 3.98 16.12 15.99
N ILE A 692 3.24 16.29 14.91
CA ILE A 692 1.86 15.85 14.81
C ILE A 692 1.91 14.39 14.40
N VAL A 693 1.71 13.50 15.36
CA VAL A 693 1.44 12.08 15.09
C VAL A 693 0.10 12.01 14.36
N ARG A 694 0.14 11.83 13.05
CA ARG A 694 -1.03 11.45 12.25
C ARG A 694 -1.13 9.93 12.28
N ASP A 695 -2.15 9.40 12.94
CA ASP A 695 -2.55 7.99 12.95
C ASP A 695 -3.31 7.61 11.64
N ASP A 696 -2.68 7.82 10.49
CA ASP A 696 -3.15 7.28 9.21
C ASP A 696 -1.99 6.62 8.48
N VAL A 697 -1.41 5.60 9.13
CA VAL A 697 -0.37 4.78 8.52
C VAL A 697 -1.05 3.72 7.67
N ASN A 698 -1.04 3.90 6.36
CA ASN A 698 -1.56 2.92 5.41
C ASN A 698 -0.54 1.78 5.23
N VAL A 699 -0.48 0.88 6.22
CA VAL A 699 0.42 -0.27 6.21
C VAL A 699 0.02 -1.26 5.13
N VAL A 700 0.96 -1.61 4.26
CA VAL A 700 0.78 -2.60 3.18
C VAL A 700 1.74 -3.76 3.40
N LEU A 701 1.26 -4.99 3.16
CA LEU A 701 2.05 -6.23 3.20
C LEU A 701 2.13 -6.84 1.80
N PHE A 702 3.36 -7.16 1.35
CA PHE A 702 3.54 -7.82 0.06
C PHE A 702 4.84 -8.66 0.01
N PRO A 703 4.86 -9.80 -0.68
CA PRO A 703 3.67 -10.47 -1.21
C PRO A 703 2.77 -11.01 -0.09
N ASN A 704 1.47 -11.07 -0.34
CA ASN A 704 0.53 -11.73 0.56
C ASN A 704 -0.49 -12.50 -0.31
N PRO A 705 -0.42 -13.84 -0.39
CA PRO A 705 0.38 -14.75 0.46
C PRO A 705 1.89 -14.63 0.29
N ALA A 706 2.64 -14.81 1.38
CA ALA A 706 4.10 -14.85 1.42
C ALA A 706 4.62 -16.29 1.44
N ARG A 707 5.76 -16.53 0.79
CA ARG A 707 6.43 -17.85 0.80
C ARG A 707 7.63 -17.89 1.73
N ALA A 708 8.56 -16.98 1.56
CA ALA A 708 9.78 -16.91 2.35
C ALA A 708 9.95 -15.57 3.08
N GLU A 709 9.49 -14.49 2.49
CA GLU A 709 9.66 -13.14 3.02
C GLU A 709 8.43 -12.29 2.71
N VAL A 710 8.04 -11.42 3.64
CA VAL A 710 7.02 -10.41 3.45
C VAL A 710 7.60 -9.04 3.75
N PHE A 711 7.33 -8.08 2.90
CA PHE A 711 7.69 -6.68 3.09
C PHE A 711 6.52 -5.92 3.70
N VAL A 712 6.86 -5.06 4.65
CA VAL A 712 5.93 -4.14 5.30
C VAL A 712 6.29 -2.73 4.85
N GLU A 713 5.36 -2.00 4.27
CA GLU A 713 5.54 -0.60 3.88
C GLU A 713 4.49 0.29 4.52
N GLY A 714 4.80 1.56 4.73
CA GLY A 714 3.90 2.54 5.31
C GLY A 714 3.86 2.52 6.84
N ALA A 715 4.80 1.86 7.51
CA ALA A 715 4.97 1.98 8.96
C ALA A 715 5.55 3.36 9.35
N SER A 716 5.34 3.79 10.57
CA SER A 716 6.09 4.93 11.11
C SER A 716 7.58 4.58 11.21
N LYS A 717 8.45 5.58 11.06
CA LYS A 717 9.89 5.43 11.25
C LYS A 717 10.19 4.74 12.59
N GLU A 718 11.05 3.72 12.55
CA GLU A 718 11.46 2.94 13.74
C GLU A 718 10.30 2.26 14.48
N ALA A 719 9.11 2.13 13.87
CA ALA A 719 7.99 1.41 14.45
C ALA A 719 8.32 -0.08 14.59
N THR A 720 7.96 -0.66 15.72
CA THR A 720 8.03 -2.10 15.91
C THR A 720 6.96 -2.79 15.08
N ILE A 721 7.34 -3.86 14.41
CA ILE A 721 6.48 -4.69 13.58
C ILE A 721 6.52 -6.10 14.14
N ASP A 722 5.45 -6.51 14.78
CA ASP A 722 5.31 -7.81 15.42
C ASP A 722 4.40 -8.73 14.62
N LEU A 723 4.78 -9.99 14.49
CA LEU A 723 3.97 -11.04 13.86
C LEU A 723 3.46 -12.01 14.92
N TYR A 724 2.15 -12.23 14.91
CA TYR A 724 1.46 -13.09 15.86
C TYR A 724 0.74 -14.24 15.16
N THR A 725 0.65 -15.39 15.81
CA THR A 725 -0.31 -16.44 15.48
C THR A 725 -1.74 -15.99 15.82
N LEU A 726 -2.77 -16.70 15.35
CA LEU A 726 -4.17 -16.35 15.64
C LEU A 726 -4.54 -16.52 17.12
N ASP A 727 -3.82 -17.34 17.85
CA ASP A 727 -3.96 -17.54 19.31
C ASP A 727 -3.16 -16.52 20.15
N GLY A 728 -2.54 -15.52 19.50
CA GLY A 728 -1.91 -14.38 20.15
C GLY A 728 -0.45 -14.58 20.55
N VAL A 729 0.22 -15.65 20.07
CA VAL A 729 1.66 -15.87 20.32
C VAL A 729 2.49 -15.07 19.32
N ARG A 730 3.39 -14.23 19.81
CA ARG A 730 4.33 -13.49 18.96
C ARG A 730 5.42 -14.42 18.43
N VAL A 731 5.51 -14.54 17.10
CA VAL A 731 6.45 -15.45 16.42
C VAL A 731 7.63 -14.75 15.78
N LEU A 732 7.47 -13.49 15.35
CA LEU A 732 8.55 -12.68 14.78
C LEU A 732 8.40 -11.22 15.21
N SER A 733 9.51 -10.49 15.20
CA SER A 733 9.56 -9.04 15.41
C SER A 733 10.62 -8.42 14.51
N SER A 734 10.34 -7.24 13.96
CA SER A 734 11.24 -6.43 13.16
C SER A 734 11.02 -4.95 13.49
N VAL A 735 11.88 -4.08 12.98
CA VAL A 735 11.75 -2.63 13.15
C VAL A 735 11.79 -1.98 11.78
N ALA A 736 10.88 -1.05 11.53
CA ALA A 736 10.86 -0.29 10.30
C ALA A 736 12.08 0.62 10.19
N ASP A 737 12.64 0.72 9.00
CA ASP A 737 13.72 1.64 8.69
C ASP A 737 13.24 3.11 8.67
N LEU A 738 14.17 4.02 8.36
CA LEU A 738 13.89 5.45 8.28
C LEU A 738 12.87 5.84 7.19
N SER A 739 12.57 4.92 6.26
CA SER A 739 11.58 5.09 5.20
C SER A 739 10.22 4.46 5.52
N GLY A 740 10.08 3.85 6.71
CA GLY A 740 8.87 3.15 7.12
C GLY A 740 8.72 1.77 6.49
N ARG A 741 9.83 1.11 6.14
CA ARG A 741 9.87 -0.23 5.55
C ARG A 741 10.53 -1.23 6.47
N ALA A 742 10.04 -2.46 6.44
CA ALA A 742 10.69 -3.60 7.09
C ALA A 742 10.47 -4.86 6.28
N SER A 743 11.26 -5.90 6.55
CA SER A 743 10.97 -7.24 6.07
C SER A 743 10.87 -8.22 7.23
N LEU A 744 10.01 -9.23 7.05
CA LEU A 744 9.84 -10.36 7.96
C LEU A 744 10.15 -11.64 7.20
N ASN A 745 11.14 -12.37 7.65
CA ASN A 745 11.45 -13.70 7.10
C ASN A 745 10.47 -14.73 7.70
N VAL A 746 9.62 -15.29 6.85
CA VAL A 746 8.56 -16.24 7.22
C VAL A 746 8.85 -17.67 6.76
N ASP A 747 10.03 -17.94 6.20
CA ASP A 747 10.43 -19.25 5.64
C ASP A 747 10.45 -20.39 6.68
N GLY A 748 10.51 -20.08 7.97
CA GLY A 748 10.48 -21.07 9.06
C GLY A 748 9.10 -21.21 9.73
N LEU A 749 8.10 -20.49 9.28
CA LEU A 749 6.75 -20.56 9.86
C LEU A 749 5.93 -21.65 9.18
N THR A 750 4.98 -22.22 9.90
CA THR A 750 4.02 -23.16 9.31
C THR A 750 3.08 -22.42 8.36
N GLU A 751 2.60 -23.11 7.31
CA GLU A 751 1.55 -22.54 6.46
C GLU A 751 0.33 -22.17 7.30
N GLY A 752 -0.18 -20.97 7.10
CA GLY A 752 -1.31 -20.48 7.89
C GLY A 752 -1.50 -18.97 7.83
N ILE A 753 -2.38 -18.53 8.71
CA ILE A 753 -2.74 -17.11 8.84
C ILE A 753 -2.07 -16.55 10.09
N TYR A 754 -1.48 -15.38 9.92
CA TYR A 754 -0.80 -14.63 10.96
C TYR A 754 -1.34 -13.19 11.00
N VAL A 755 -1.12 -12.51 12.12
CA VAL A 755 -1.47 -11.08 12.29
C VAL A 755 -0.18 -10.27 12.42
N VAL A 756 0.04 -9.35 11.49
CA VAL A 756 1.12 -8.35 11.59
C VAL A 756 0.58 -7.13 12.33
N LEU A 757 1.20 -6.77 13.44
CA LEU A 757 0.89 -5.58 14.23
C LEU A 757 1.97 -4.52 14.02
N VAL A 758 1.57 -3.31 13.62
CA VAL A 758 2.45 -2.15 13.41
C VAL A 758 1.87 -0.97 14.19
N GLY A 759 2.40 -0.70 15.38
CA GLY A 759 1.78 0.25 16.30
C GLY A 759 0.35 -0.18 16.66
N ASN A 760 -0.66 0.63 16.30
CA ASN A 760 -2.08 0.34 16.50
C ASN A 760 -2.77 -0.28 15.27
N VAL A 761 -2.03 -0.51 14.19
CA VAL A 761 -2.57 -1.07 12.94
C VAL A 761 -2.29 -2.56 12.87
N SER A 762 -3.35 -3.37 12.72
CA SER A 762 -3.23 -4.81 12.48
C SER A 762 -3.52 -5.14 11.02
N LYS A 763 -2.69 -5.99 10.42
CA LYS A 763 -2.86 -6.52 9.07
C LYS A 763 -2.72 -8.03 9.08
N ARG A 764 -3.41 -8.67 8.19
CA ARG A 764 -3.37 -10.11 8.03
C ARG A 764 -2.30 -10.52 7.04
N LEU A 765 -1.53 -11.55 7.38
CA LEU A 765 -0.54 -12.20 6.52
C LEU A 765 -0.92 -13.66 6.32
N ILE A 766 -0.84 -14.14 5.10
CA ILE A 766 -0.97 -15.56 4.75
C ILE A 766 0.41 -16.07 4.39
N VAL A 767 0.86 -17.15 5.05
CA VAL A 767 2.11 -17.85 4.73
C VAL A 767 1.75 -19.14 3.98
N ARG A 768 2.34 -19.33 2.78
CA ARG A 768 2.22 -20.55 1.95
C ARG A 768 3.60 -20.88 1.39
N HIS A 769 4.06 -22.09 1.59
CA HIS A 769 5.35 -22.60 1.08
C HIS A 769 5.22 -23.29 -0.29
#